data_53fc9f9bc0a854e10518dc275665f87d
#
_entry.id   53fc9f9bc0a854e10518dc275665f87d
#
_cell.length_a   1.000
_cell.length_b   1.000
_cell.length_c   1.000
_cell.angle_alpha   90.00
_cell.angle_beta   90.00
_cell.angle_gamma   90.00
#
_symmetry.space_group_name_H-M   'P 1'
#
loop_
_entity.id
_entity.type
_entity.pdbx_description
1 polymer ?
#
loop_
_entity_poly.entity_id
_entity_poly.type
_entity_poly.pdbx_seq_one_letter_code
_entity_poly.pdbx_strand_id
1 'polypeptide(L)'
;MQIFRRRPLGRKPLLATLFVVPMLFAGAVIQAQEPAPRLVRVTGSDASIVLDGRLDEDVWQRVPAIDGMRVIQPDTLADAALRTDTHIFYTERGIYVGVMNHQDPDTLVARMTSRDTRLERDGFVINIDPSGQGLYGYMMRVNLGGSKTDATILPERQLNLQWDGSWDAETSAVDGGWVAEFFIPWTMMALPNVSGDARRIGIYTERQVGYLNETWSFPPLPTTVNEFLSAYHKLEIDAIEPSAQLTWYPYLSGSYDGIRDESELRTGLEVFWRPTTNTQLSASINPDFGNVESDDIDVNLTAFETFFPEKRAFFLEGQDVFNTSPRNQSARGPGGPTTLLNTRRIGSAALFDVPSGVSTIATDLSAPTDLLGAGKFTGQNGNWRYGTLLASEDDSEIRGQALDGTRVRIEAEGRDFGVGRLLYEDTVGGGRRSIGWMGTSVSHSKVDAVVNGVDMHYFSADARWVFDAQAVNSDVDGVSGQGAFADIIFQPVRGRQHRVAAGYHDDKLNLNTLGFLTRNDLMHLDYNYTRNESNIEGLRSRSTSIFSFNQWNSNGDFVRQGIFATRNYTFLNNHSMMASARYYHRRVDDRLGRGSGDYYVPGRWQFVFGWDTDPSQKLVYNVNLDANSEDLGERNTTTRAGVTYRPVDNFSLQAEAAYTDREGLLVYRGNGRYTSFEATQWSPKLTLNYFINARQQIRLGMQWTGLKAFENKFLQVNPNRIEELREVPKPNATSDNFSISRMIFQARYRWEIAPLSDLFIVYTRGGNLPGNTFDDYTGLLQDAWTEPVVDTLVIKLRYRLGS
;
A
#
# COMPACT_ATOMS: atom_id res chain seq x y z
N MET A 1 -51.83 -21.31 -42.51
CA MET A 1 -51.76 -22.19 -41.37
C MET A 1 -50.74 -21.61 -40.37
N GLN A 2 -51.20 -21.30 -39.19
CA GLN A 2 -50.77 -20.24 -38.28
C GLN A 2 -49.36 -20.32 -37.81
N ILE A 3 -48.69 -19.13 -37.87
CA ILE A 3 -47.37 -18.78 -37.33
C ILE A 3 -47.55 -18.37 -35.86
N PHE A 4 -46.93 -19.13 -34.95
CA PHE A 4 -46.83 -18.68 -33.56
C PHE A 4 -45.63 -17.74 -33.41
N ARG A 5 -45.91 -16.45 -33.29
CA ARG A 5 -44.96 -15.43 -32.81
C ARG A 5 -44.85 -15.60 -31.30
N ARG A 6 -43.68 -15.98 -30.79
CA ARG A 6 -43.32 -15.83 -29.38
C ARG A 6 -42.93 -14.38 -29.11
N ARG A 7 -43.70 -13.71 -28.23
CA ARG A 7 -43.34 -12.42 -27.64
C ARG A 7 -42.17 -12.63 -26.68
N PRO A 8 -41.15 -11.72 -26.58
CA PRO A 8 -40.19 -11.76 -25.54
C PRO A 8 -40.85 -11.35 -24.23
N LEU A 9 -40.73 -12.20 -23.22
CA LEU A 9 -41.09 -11.87 -21.83
C LEU A 9 -40.11 -10.79 -21.33
N GLY A 10 -40.65 -9.61 -21.05
CA GLY A 10 -39.92 -8.54 -20.36
C GLY A 10 -39.45 -9.04 -18.99
N ARG A 11 -38.15 -9.20 -18.84
CA ARG A 11 -37.52 -9.41 -17.54
C ARG A 11 -37.61 -8.06 -16.78
N LYS A 12 -38.46 -8.03 -15.77
CA LYS A 12 -38.41 -6.99 -14.73
C LYS A 12 -37.08 -7.13 -13.99
N PRO A 13 -36.38 -6.03 -13.66
CA PRO A 13 -35.19 -6.15 -12.84
C PRO A 13 -35.65 -6.73 -11.48
N LEU A 14 -35.00 -7.83 -11.05
CA LEU A 14 -35.06 -8.26 -9.67
C LEU A 14 -34.44 -7.13 -8.85
N LEU A 15 -35.29 -6.37 -8.16
CA LEU A 15 -34.87 -5.53 -7.06
C LEU A 15 -34.10 -6.45 -6.08
N ALA A 16 -32.80 -6.22 -5.97
CA ALA A 16 -32.01 -6.79 -4.89
C ALA A 16 -32.58 -6.22 -3.59
N THR A 17 -33.43 -7.02 -2.95
CA THR A 17 -33.90 -6.72 -1.60
C THR A 17 -32.68 -6.82 -0.71
N LEU A 18 -32.09 -5.67 -0.37
CA LEU A 18 -31.09 -5.59 0.69
C LEU A 18 -31.72 -6.22 1.93
N PHE A 19 -31.20 -7.36 2.33
CA PHE A 19 -31.48 -7.92 3.65
C PHE A 19 -30.88 -6.96 4.68
N VAL A 20 -31.65 -5.96 5.10
CA VAL A 20 -31.41 -5.24 6.34
C VAL A 20 -31.73 -6.25 7.45
N VAL A 21 -30.71 -6.95 7.92
CA VAL A 21 -30.80 -7.73 9.15
C VAL A 21 -30.98 -6.70 10.27
N PRO A 22 -32.14 -6.67 10.95
CA PRO A 22 -32.29 -5.83 12.13
C PRO A 22 -31.36 -6.39 13.19
N MET A 23 -30.18 -5.75 13.41
CA MET A 23 -29.37 -6.03 14.57
C MET A 23 -30.16 -5.61 15.81
N LEU A 24 -30.72 -6.61 16.50
CA LEU A 24 -31.27 -6.46 17.82
C LEU A 24 -30.17 -5.90 18.73
N PHE A 25 -30.37 -4.67 19.19
CA PHE A 25 -29.56 -4.07 20.22
C PHE A 25 -29.80 -4.83 21.54
N ALA A 26 -29.05 -5.89 21.78
CA ALA A 26 -28.98 -6.52 23.10
C ALA A 26 -28.30 -5.51 24.02
N GLY A 27 -29.00 -5.13 25.08
CA GLY A 27 -28.49 -4.22 26.11
C GLY A 27 -27.17 -4.74 26.66
N ALA A 28 -26.14 -3.92 26.60
CA ALA A 28 -24.83 -4.21 27.15
C ALA A 28 -24.95 -4.32 28.67
N VAL A 29 -24.56 -5.45 29.23
CA VAL A 29 -24.23 -5.58 30.64
C VAL A 29 -22.96 -4.75 30.83
N ILE A 30 -23.05 -3.62 31.54
CA ILE A 30 -21.90 -2.83 31.96
C ILE A 30 -21.10 -3.69 32.92
N GLN A 31 -20.10 -4.39 32.44
CA GLN A 31 -19.11 -5.03 33.29
C GLN A 31 -18.23 -3.90 33.83
N ALA A 32 -18.15 -3.73 35.13
CA ALA A 32 -17.24 -2.79 35.75
C ALA A 32 -15.80 -3.13 35.29
N GLN A 33 -15.19 -2.26 34.54
CA GLN A 33 -13.82 -2.41 34.05
C GLN A 33 -12.89 -2.25 35.26
N GLU A 34 -11.99 -3.20 35.52
CA GLU A 34 -10.95 -3.05 36.52
C GLU A 34 -10.16 -1.75 36.29
N PRO A 35 -9.76 -1.05 37.35
CA PRO A 35 -8.97 0.18 37.23
C PRO A 35 -7.65 -0.14 36.47
N ALA A 36 -7.37 0.59 35.42
CA ALA A 36 -6.12 0.45 34.68
C ALA A 36 -4.93 0.89 35.54
N PRO A 37 -3.77 0.22 35.50
CA PRO A 37 -2.58 0.67 36.20
C PRO A 37 -2.20 2.10 35.76
N ARG A 38 -1.78 2.93 36.72
CA ARG A 38 -1.40 4.31 36.44
C ARG A 38 0.07 4.38 36.03
N LEU A 39 0.35 5.03 34.90
CA LEU A 39 1.69 5.28 34.43
C LEU A 39 2.37 6.35 35.28
N VAL A 40 3.68 6.22 35.49
CA VAL A 40 4.46 7.17 36.32
C VAL A 40 4.58 8.51 35.58
N ARG A 41 4.20 9.59 36.21
CA ARG A 41 4.47 10.97 35.78
C ARG A 41 5.78 11.48 36.38
N VAL A 42 6.66 11.98 35.51
CA VAL A 42 7.95 12.55 35.94
C VAL A 42 7.96 14.06 35.68
N THR A 43 8.41 14.82 36.63
CA THR A 43 8.41 16.30 36.62
C THR A 43 9.76 16.85 37.11
N GLY A 44 10.01 18.13 36.83
CA GLY A 44 11.24 18.81 37.28
C GLY A 44 12.50 18.37 36.55
N SER A 45 13.63 18.36 37.28
CA SER A 45 14.95 17.98 36.74
C SER A 45 15.01 16.54 36.24
N ASP A 46 14.21 15.66 36.86
CA ASP A 46 14.14 14.25 36.49
C ASP A 46 13.48 14.00 35.11
N ALA A 47 12.81 15.02 34.55
CA ALA A 47 12.26 14.99 33.19
C ALA A 47 13.28 15.36 32.10
N SER A 48 14.53 15.62 32.46
CA SER A 48 15.63 15.95 31.54
C SER A 48 16.37 14.66 31.15
N ILE A 49 15.88 13.97 30.11
CA ILE A 49 16.47 12.75 29.56
C ILE A 49 17.31 13.13 28.35
N VAL A 50 18.49 12.52 28.23
CA VAL A 50 19.35 12.57 27.05
C VAL A 50 19.22 11.27 26.31
N LEU A 51 18.65 11.32 25.11
CA LEU A 51 18.54 10.13 24.25
C LEU A 51 19.92 9.79 23.67
N ASP A 52 20.62 8.86 24.31
CA ASP A 52 21.95 8.38 23.86
C ASP A 52 22.06 6.85 23.76
N GLY A 53 20.94 6.16 23.97
CA GLY A 53 20.86 4.69 23.94
C GLY A 53 21.38 4.06 25.23
N ARG A 54 21.35 4.75 26.37
CA ARG A 54 21.72 4.25 27.70
C ARG A 54 20.61 4.54 28.69
N LEU A 55 20.45 3.66 29.68
CA LEU A 55 19.48 3.82 30.76
C LEU A 55 20.23 4.18 32.04
N ASP A 56 21.05 5.25 32.02
CA ASP A 56 21.90 5.62 33.12
C ASP A 56 21.34 6.75 34.00
N GLU A 57 20.24 7.43 33.56
CA GLU A 57 19.54 8.37 34.43
C GLU A 57 18.76 7.67 35.56
N ASP A 58 18.79 8.24 36.75
CA ASP A 58 18.14 7.68 37.94
C ASP A 58 16.66 7.37 37.78
N VAL A 59 15.96 8.04 36.85
CA VAL A 59 14.54 7.85 36.61
C VAL A 59 14.25 6.45 36.10
N TRP A 60 15.12 5.86 35.24
CA TRP A 60 14.94 4.52 34.73
C TRP A 60 14.94 3.44 35.80
N GLN A 61 15.70 3.64 36.88
CA GLN A 61 15.77 2.73 38.03
C GLN A 61 14.51 2.81 38.92
N ARG A 62 13.80 3.95 38.91
CA ARG A 62 12.60 4.19 39.73
C ARG A 62 11.31 3.75 39.05
N VAL A 63 11.30 3.66 37.71
CA VAL A 63 10.13 3.25 36.94
C VAL A 63 10.07 1.74 36.89
N PRO A 64 8.97 1.09 37.27
CA PRO A 64 8.87 -0.36 37.19
C PRO A 64 8.95 -0.87 35.76
N ALA A 65 9.64 -1.98 35.57
CA ALA A 65 9.71 -2.64 34.27
C ALA A 65 8.40 -3.40 33.98
N ILE A 66 7.96 -3.33 32.72
CA ILE A 66 6.97 -4.23 32.15
C ILE A 66 7.75 -5.37 31.49
N ASP A 67 7.45 -6.60 31.87
CA ASP A 67 8.05 -7.83 31.33
C ASP A 67 6.95 -8.81 30.88
N GLY A 68 7.30 -10.09 30.64
CA GLY A 68 6.32 -11.13 30.35
C GLY A 68 5.92 -11.21 28.86
N MET A 69 6.80 -10.82 27.96
CA MET A 69 6.59 -11.03 26.53
C MET A 69 6.45 -12.52 26.18
N ARG A 70 5.62 -12.80 25.15
CA ARG A 70 5.40 -14.13 24.61
C ARG A 70 5.68 -14.16 23.12
N VAL A 71 6.06 -15.35 22.64
CA VAL A 71 6.34 -15.60 21.22
C VAL A 71 5.05 -15.52 20.42
N ILE A 72 4.96 -14.55 19.53
CA ILE A 72 3.79 -14.35 18.64
C ILE A 72 4.09 -14.74 17.19
N GLN A 73 5.36 -14.83 16.81
CA GLN A 73 5.80 -15.33 15.51
C GLN A 73 7.07 -16.19 15.71
N PRO A 74 6.98 -17.54 15.48
CA PRO A 74 5.76 -18.29 15.15
C PRO A 74 4.72 -18.23 16.28
N ASP A 75 3.42 -18.35 15.95
CA ASP A 75 2.34 -18.23 16.94
C ASP A 75 2.28 -19.42 17.89
N THR A 76 3.19 -19.43 18.85
CA THR A 76 3.27 -20.48 19.89
C THR A 76 2.66 -20.03 21.22
N LEU A 77 2.74 -18.75 21.50
CA LEU A 77 2.46 -18.12 22.80
C LEU A 77 3.32 -18.71 23.94
N ALA A 78 4.45 -19.30 23.60
CA ALA A 78 5.44 -19.71 24.58
C ALA A 78 6.04 -18.48 25.27
N ASP A 79 6.57 -18.66 26.47
CA ASP A 79 7.35 -17.62 27.14
C ASP A 79 8.58 -17.26 26.30
N ALA A 80 8.92 -15.97 26.24
CA ALA A 80 10.09 -15.47 25.53
C ALA A 80 11.38 -16.07 26.12
N ALA A 81 12.29 -16.52 25.25
CA ALA A 81 13.54 -17.18 25.70
C ALA A 81 14.52 -16.21 26.36
N LEU A 82 14.45 -14.92 26.04
CA LEU A 82 15.32 -13.87 26.56
C LEU A 82 14.47 -12.81 27.25
N ARG A 83 15.00 -12.26 28.32
CA ARG A 83 14.34 -11.22 29.09
C ARG A 83 14.34 -9.90 28.33
N THR A 84 13.24 -9.12 28.50
CA THR A 84 13.09 -7.76 27.99
C THR A 84 12.49 -6.91 29.11
N ASP A 85 13.21 -5.89 29.56
CA ASP A 85 12.75 -4.97 30.59
C ASP A 85 12.34 -3.66 29.91
N THR A 86 11.05 -3.33 29.91
CA THR A 86 10.50 -2.13 29.30
C THR A 86 10.06 -1.15 30.38
N HIS A 87 10.71 0.00 30.46
CA HIS A 87 10.38 1.08 31.38
C HIS A 87 9.63 2.19 30.63
N ILE A 88 8.46 2.59 31.10
CA ILE A 88 7.64 3.62 30.45
C ILE A 88 7.23 4.65 31.49
N PHE A 89 7.46 5.92 31.19
CA PHE A 89 6.95 7.05 31.96
C PHE A 89 6.56 8.19 31.03
N TYR A 90 5.90 9.21 31.58
CA TYR A 90 5.52 10.37 30.78
C TYR A 90 5.83 11.68 31.51
N THR A 91 5.96 12.73 30.71
CA THR A 91 6.13 14.12 31.14
C THR A 91 5.07 15.00 30.46
N GLU A 92 5.10 16.29 30.70
CA GLU A 92 4.27 17.26 29.95
C GLU A 92 4.60 17.30 28.45
N ARG A 93 5.80 16.89 28.05
CA ARG A 93 6.27 16.93 26.65
C ARG A 93 5.89 15.68 25.86
N GLY A 94 5.85 14.51 26.49
CA GLY A 94 5.65 13.25 25.78
C GLY A 94 5.88 12.02 26.65
N ILE A 95 5.87 10.87 26.00
CA ILE A 95 6.14 9.55 26.57
C ILE A 95 7.63 9.22 26.33
N TYR A 96 8.28 8.70 27.35
CA TYR A 96 9.62 8.13 27.30
C TYR A 96 9.56 6.62 27.48
N VAL A 97 10.29 5.89 26.67
CA VAL A 97 10.37 4.42 26.73
C VAL A 97 11.83 4.03 26.72
N GLY A 98 12.29 3.37 27.77
CA GLY A 98 13.62 2.79 27.91
C GLY A 98 13.52 1.27 27.95
N VAL A 99 14.31 0.59 27.13
CA VAL A 99 14.21 -0.86 26.99
C VAL A 99 15.58 -1.50 27.07
N MET A 100 15.76 -2.41 28.04
CA MET A 100 16.90 -3.33 28.05
C MET A 100 16.52 -4.66 27.43
N ASN A 101 17.12 -4.99 26.31
CA ASN A 101 16.94 -6.23 25.58
C ASN A 101 18.11 -7.17 25.89
N HIS A 102 17.92 -8.10 26.87
CA HIS A 102 18.97 -9.05 27.22
C HIS A 102 19.23 -10.02 26.08
N GLN A 103 20.49 -10.15 25.66
CA GLN A 103 20.91 -11.00 24.54
C GLN A 103 22.43 -11.17 24.54
N ASP A 104 22.91 -12.35 24.15
CA ASP A 104 24.32 -12.58 23.96
C ASP A 104 24.88 -11.66 22.87
N PRO A 105 25.95 -10.89 23.13
CA PRO A 105 26.54 -9.96 22.16
C PRO A 105 26.90 -10.61 20.82
N ASP A 106 27.32 -11.88 20.82
CA ASP A 106 27.68 -12.60 19.59
C ASP A 106 26.47 -12.94 18.69
N THR A 107 25.23 -12.78 19.21
CA THR A 107 23.98 -13.05 18.47
C THR A 107 23.28 -11.79 18.01
N LEU A 108 23.84 -10.62 18.28
CA LEU A 108 23.24 -9.33 17.90
C LEU A 108 23.20 -9.13 16.37
N VAL A 109 22.09 -8.64 15.86
CA VAL A 109 21.86 -8.35 14.44
C VAL A 109 21.47 -6.87 14.26
N ALA A 110 22.48 -6.02 14.02
CA ALA A 110 22.33 -4.55 13.95
C ALA A 110 22.14 -4.00 12.53
N ARG A 111 21.50 -4.75 11.63
CA ARG A 111 21.35 -4.38 10.22
C ARG A 111 20.64 -3.06 10.03
N MET A 112 21.25 -2.16 9.29
CA MET A 112 20.65 -0.89 8.90
C MET A 112 19.74 -1.06 7.66
N THR A 113 18.67 -0.30 7.60
CA THR A 113 17.75 -0.24 6.45
C THR A 113 17.32 1.19 6.18
N SER A 114 16.77 1.43 4.99
CA SER A 114 15.96 2.63 4.77
C SER A 114 14.79 2.67 5.77
N ARG A 115 14.31 3.88 6.09
CA ARG A 115 13.07 4.05 6.89
C ARG A 115 11.96 3.18 6.30
N ASP A 116 11.09 2.65 7.12
CA ASP A 116 9.90 1.83 6.79
C ASP A 116 10.16 0.52 6.04
N THR A 117 11.42 0.07 6.03
CA THR A 117 11.78 -1.22 5.43
C THR A 117 11.78 -2.33 6.50
N ARG A 118 11.03 -3.41 6.23
CA ARG A 118 11.07 -4.63 7.07
C ARG A 118 12.29 -5.49 6.71
N LEU A 119 13.02 -5.91 7.71
CA LEU A 119 14.14 -6.83 7.57
C LEU A 119 14.28 -7.61 8.88
N GLU A 120 14.80 -8.85 8.82
CA GLU A 120 15.13 -9.66 10.00
C GLU A 120 16.37 -9.08 10.70
N ARG A 121 16.16 -8.54 11.90
CA ARG A 121 17.14 -7.82 12.72
C ARG A 121 16.63 -7.67 14.14
N ASP A 122 17.52 -7.34 15.07
CA ASP A 122 17.09 -6.99 16.41
C ASP A 122 16.39 -5.62 16.39
N GLY A 123 15.20 -5.56 16.94
CA GLY A 123 14.38 -4.35 16.93
C GLY A 123 13.34 -4.36 18.05
N PHE A 124 12.92 -3.17 18.42
CA PHE A 124 11.86 -2.95 19.39
C PHE A 124 10.79 -2.01 18.84
N VAL A 125 9.53 -2.31 19.16
CA VAL A 125 8.35 -1.58 18.72
C VAL A 125 7.56 -1.15 19.95
N ILE A 126 7.11 0.08 19.96
CA ILE A 126 6.06 0.57 20.84
C ILE A 126 4.88 1.05 19.99
N ASN A 127 3.68 0.55 20.26
CA ASN A 127 2.45 1.08 19.70
C ASN A 127 1.65 1.76 20.79
N ILE A 128 1.04 2.90 20.44
CA ILE A 128 0.22 3.69 21.34
C ILE A 128 -1.15 3.91 20.73
N ASP A 129 -2.20 3.55 21.45
CA ASP A 129 -3.58 3.95 21.19
C ASP A 129 -3.91 5.13 22.13
N PRO A 130 -3.88 6.38 21.64
CA PRO A 130 -4.11 7.56 22.50
C PRO A 130 -5.57 7.72 22.89
N SER A 131 -6.49 7.01 22.23
CA SER A 131 -7.90 6.99 22.56
C SER A 131 -8.23 6.05 23.73
N GLY A 132 -7.38 5.04 23.96
CA GLY A 132 -7.64 3.94 24.89
C GLY A 132 -8.84 3.05 24.49
N GLN A 133 -9.43 3.28 23.32
CA GLN A 133 -10.65 2.63 22.83
C GLN A 133 -10.41 1.72 21.62
N GLY A 134 -9.18 1.67 21.08
CA GLY A 134 -8.86 0.87 19.90
C GLY A 134 -9.37 1.48 18.59
N LEU A 135 -9.50 2.80 18.50
CA LEU A 135 -10.03 3.48 17.32
C LEU A 135 -8.95 3.77 16.29
N TYR A 136 -7.76 4.16 16.75
CA TYR A 136 -6.57 4.40 15.95
C TYR A 136 -5.34 4.34 16.83
N GLY A 137 -4.19 4.12 16.24
CA GLY A 137 -2.93 4.08 16.97
C GLY A 137 -1.74 4.52 16.15
N TYR A 138 -0.61 4.59 16.82
CA TYR A 138 0.68 4.95 16.26
C TYR A 138 1.70 3.87 16.60
N MET A 139 2.48 3.46 15.61
CA MET A 139 3.57 2.51 15.76
C MET A 139 4.90 3.26 15.63
N MET A 140 5.82 3.05 16.54
CA MET A 140 7.20 3.50 16.48
C MET A 140 8.10 2.28 16.67
N ARG A 141 8.99 2.03 15.73
CA ARG A 141 9.99 0.95 15.76
C ARG A 141 11.37 1.51 15.54
N VAL A 142 12.31 1.10 16.38
CA VAL A 142 13.74 1.28 16.15
C VAL A 142 14.44 -0.06 16.19
N ASN A 143 15.46 -0.25 15.36
CA ASN A 143 16.32 -1.44 15.45
C ASN A 143 17.66 -1.10 16.08
N LEU A 144 18.42 -2.12 16.47
CA LEU A 144 19.75 -1.95 17.07
C LEU A 144 20.70 -1.12 16.20
N GLY A 145 20.57 -1.13 14.86
CA GLY A 145 21.34 -0.28 13.94
C GLY A 145 20.83 1.17 13.83
N GLY A 146 19.82 1.58 14.62
CA GLY A 146 19.29 2.95 14.65
C GLY A 146 18.28 3.28 13.54
N SER A 147 17.95 2.34 12.64
CA SER A 147 16.97 2.60 11.58
C SER A 147 15.56 2.62 12.16
N LYS A 148 14.76 3.61 11.76
CA LYS A 148 13.40 3.85 12.24
C LYS A 148 12.35 3.34 11.28
N THR A 149 11.20 2.94 11.82
CA THR A 149 9.97 2.61 11.08
C THR A 149 8.79 3.12 11.88
N ASP A 150 7.85 3.77 11.24
CA ASP A 150 6.63 4.22 11.90
C ASP A 150 5.40 3.99 11.02
N ALA A 151 4.24 4.05 11.64
CA ALA A 151 2.97 3.91 10.95
C ALA A 151 1.83 4.49 11.78
N THR A 152 0.76 4.91 11.12
CA THR A 152 -0.54 4.96 11.76
C THR A 152 -1.21 3.58 11.69
N ILE A 153 -1.97 3.26 12.74
CA ILE A 153 -2.69 1.99 12.86
C ILE A 153 -4.19 2.28 12.80
N LEU A 154 -4.85 1.75 11.79
CA LEU A 154 -6.30 1.73 11.71
C LEU A 154 -6.84 0.41 12.27
N PRO A 155 -8.09 0.38 12.72
CA PRO A 155 -8.66 -0.83 13.32
C PRO A 155 -8.69 -2.01 12.33
N GLU A 156 -8.29 -3.20 12.71
CA GLU A 156 -7.52 -3.56 13.91
C GLU A 156 -6.03 -3.58 13.62
N ARG A 157 -5.61 -4.09 12.42
CA ARG A 157 -4.21 -4.28 12.00
C ARG A 157 -3.89 -3.62 10.66
N GLN A 158 -4.60 -2.58 10.28
CA GLN A 158 -4.31 -1.85 9.05
C GLN A 158 -3.20 -0.84 9.32
N LEU A 159 -1.98 -1.13 8.88
CA LEU A 159 -0.83 -0.25 9.04
C LEU A 159 -0.66 0.62 7.80
N ASN A 160 -0.57 1.94 7.99
CA ASN A 160 -0.12 2.87 6.97
C ASN A 160 1.33 3.26 7.25
N LEU A 161 2.26 2.54 6.63
CA LEU A 161 3.72 2.73 6.74
C LEU A 161 4.25 3.96 5.96
N GLN A 162 3.39 4.68 5.27
CA GLN A 162 3.80 5.90 4.56
C GLN A 162 3.73 7.14 5.46
N TRP A 163 3.14 7.00 6.66
CA TRP A 163 3.08 8.09 7.63
C TRP A 163 4.39 8.18 8.42
N ASP A 164 4.90 9.39 8.56
CA ASP A 164 6.11 9.72 9.30
C ASP A 164 5.80 10.61 10.52
N GLY A 165 6.15 10.15 11.71
CA GLY A 165 5.99 10.89 12.97
C GLY A 165 7.25 11.64 13.39
N SER A 166 7.06 12.70 14.18
CA SER A 166 8.16 13.52 14.74
C SER A 166 8.66 13.00 16.10
N TRP A 167 8.94 11.71 16.18
CA TRP A 167 9.52 11.06 17.38
C TRP A 167 11.01 10.83 17.22
N ASP A 168 11.71 10.59 18.32
CA ASP A 168 13.13 10.28 18.29
C ASP A 168 13.45 9.00 19.10
N ALA A 169 14.53 8.33 18.72
CA ALA A 169 15.05 7.18 19.44
C ALA A 169 16.53 6.99 19.14
N GLU A 170 17.25 6.49 20.16
CA GLU A 170 18.64 6.08 20.03
C GLU A 170 18.81 4.65 20.56
N THR A 171 19.80 3.94 20.03
CA THR A 171 20.09 2.55 20.39
C THR A 171 21.58 2.31 20.55
N SER A 172 21.93 1.44 21.48
CA SER A 172 23.32 1.01 21.63
C SER A 172 23.44 -0.45 22.07
N ALA A 173 24.50 -1.12 21.61
CA ALA A 173 24.92 -2.39 22.19
C ALA A 173 25.60 -2.12 23.56
N VAL A 174 25.21 -2.89 24.56
CA VAL A 174 25.70 -2.78 25.92
C VAL A 174 26.13 -4.14 26.44
N ASP A 175 26.80 -4.20 27.58
CA ASP A 175 27.12 -5.47 28.24
C ASP A 175 25.84 -6.24 28.56
N GLY A 176 25.77 -7.50 28.08
CA GLY A 176 24.60 -8.38 28.27
C GLY A 176 23.40 -8.12 27.34
N GLY A 177 23.52 -7.26 26.29
CA GLY A 177 22.46 -7.07 25.30
C GLY A 177 22.51 -5.76 24.55
N TRP A 178 21.37 -5.11 24.42
CA TRP A 178 21.25 -3.81 23.78
C TRP A 178 20.09 -2.99 24.36
N VAL A 179 20.25 -1.69 24.29
CA VAL A 179 19.29 -0.70 24.80
C VAL A 179 18.61 0.04 23.64
N ALA A 180 17.35 0.37 23.82
CA ALA A 180 16.63 1.34 23.02
C ALA A 180 15.95 2.38 23.91
N GLU A 181 16.12 3.66 23.57
CA GLU A 181 15.44 4.77 24.20
C GLU A 181 14.57 5.47 23.19
N PHE A 182 13.33 5.84 23.59
CA PHE A 182 12.40 6.57 22.74
C PHE A 182 11.91 7.83 23.45
N PHE A 183 11.72 8.90 22.67
CA PHE A 183 10.93 10.05 23.03
C PHE A 183 9.81 10.25 22.02
N ILE A 184 8.57 10.23 22.51
CA ILE A 184 7.35 10.29 21.69
C ILE A 184 6.55 11.52 22.15
N PRO A 185 6.61 12.66 21.42
CA PRO A 185 5.92 13.88 21.80
C PRO A 185 4.39 13.72 21.76
N TRP A 186 3.69 14.27 22.74
CA TRP A 186 2.22 14.31 22.72
C TRP A 186 1.67 15.01 21.47
N THR A 187 2.38 16.00 20.98
CA THR A 187 2.01 16.78 19.80
C THR A 187 1.99 15.98 18.50
N MET A 188 2.67 14.83 18.48
CA MET A 188 2.66 13.93 17.32
C MET A 188 1.32 13.19 17.17
N MET A 189 0.59 12.96 18.25
CA MET A 189 -0.59 12.12 18.29
C MET A 189 -1.88 12.96 18.39
N ALA A 190 -2.95 12.50 17.75
CA ALA A 190 -4.29 13.01 18.00
C ALA A 190 -4.78 12.48 19.36
N LEU A 191 -5.09 13.36 20.30
CA LEU A 191 -5.56 13.01 21.65
C LEU A 191 -7.05 13.40 21.75
N PRO A 192 -8.01 12.45 21.83
CA PRO A 192 -9.42 12.77 21.99
C PRO A 192 -9.67 13.53 23.29
N ASN A 193 -10.66 14.41 23.31
CA ASN A 193 -11.07 15.07 24.54
C ASN A 193 -11.58 14.05 25.55
N VAL A 194 -11.18 14.22 26.81
CA VAL A 194 -11.67 13.40 27.91
C VAL A 194 -12.42 14.28 28.93
N SER A 195 -13.48 13.73 29.49
CA SER A 195 -14.18 14.35 30.62
C SER A 195 -13.57 13.85 31.92
N GLY A 196 -12.79 14.70 32.62
CA GLY A 196 -12.14 14.36 33.88
C GLY A 196 -10.61 14.56 33.84
N ASP A 197 -9.98 14.29 34.99
CA ASP A 197 -8.55 14.57 35.24
C ASP A 197 -7.63 13.43 34.77
N ALA A 198 -8.19 12.33 34.24
CA ALA A 198 -7.44 11.16 33.81
C ALA A 198 -7.84 10.73 32.38
N ARG A 199 -6.88 10.20 31.66
CA ARG A 199 -7.00 9.64 30.33
C ARG A 199 -6.52 8.19 30.34
N ARG A 200 -7.24 7.31 29.64
CA ARG A 200 -6.73 5.97 29.33
C ARG A 200 -6.04 5.99 27.96
N ILE A 201 -4.90 5.32 27.90
CA ILE A 201 -4.18 5.02 26.65
C ILE A 201 -3.97 3.51 26.56
N GLY A 202 -3.85 3.01 25.34
CA GLY A 202 -3.48 1.62 25.10
C GLY A 202 -2.01 1.50 24.67
N ILE A 203 -1.29 0.51 25.22
CA ILE A 203 0.11 0.26 24.87
C ILE A 203 0.29 -1.20 24.44
N TYR A 204 1.08 -1.39 23.40
CA TYR A 204 1.57 -2.70 22.93
C TYR A 204 3.05 -2.58 22.65
N THR A 205 3.83 -3.55 23.11
CA THR A 205 5.26 -3.63 22.86
C THR A 205 5.60 -4.92 22.11
N GLU A 206 6.58 -4.83 21.20
CA GLU A 206 7.03 -5.96 20.40
C GLU A 206 8.56 -5.94 20.32
N ARG A 207 9.19 -7.10 20.52
CA ARG A 207 10.62 -7.32 20.29
C ARG A 207 10.82 -8.29 19.14
N GLN A 208 11.63 -7.91 18.18
CA GLN A 208 12.10 -8.76 17.10
C GLN A 208 13.50 -9.27 17.45
N VAL A 209 13.72 -10.58 17.42
CA VAL A 209 14.99 -11.24 17.71
C VAL A 209 15.53 -11.84 16.41
N GLY A 210 16.49 -11.13 15.82
CA GLY A 210 16.96 -11.39 14.46
C GLY A 210 17.51 -12.78 14.24
N TYR A 211 18.41 -13.26 15.12
CA TYR A 211 19.05 -14.55 14.96
C TYR A 211 18.10 -15.75 15.18
N LEU A 212 17.04 -15.58 15.99
CA LEU A 212 16.01 -16.59 16.19
C LEU A 212 14.94 -16.52 15.11
N ASN A 213 14.86 -15.42 14.37
CA ASN A 213 13.75 -15.12 13.48
C ASN A 213 12.39 -15.23 14.22
N GLU A 214 12.34 -14.64 15.42
CA GLU A 214 11.16 -14.62 16.28
C GLU A 214 10.71 -13.21 16.56
N THR A 215 9.39 -13.09 16.79
CA THR A 215 8.77 -11.87 17.29
C THR A 215 8.04 -12.17 18.57
N TRP A 216 8.28 -11.37 19.59
CA TRP A 216 7.67 -11.48 20.92
C TRP A 216 6.88 -10.23 21.22
N SER A 217 5.80 -10.31 22.00
CA SER A 217 5.01 -9.13 22.33
C SER A 217 4.37 -9.18 23.74
N PHE A 218 4.04 -7.99 24.21
CA PHE A 218 3.19 -7.75 25.37
C PHE A 218 2.18 -6.64 25.05
N PRO A 219 0.86 -6.87 25.23
CA PRO A 219 0.22 -8.16 25.41
C PRO A 219 0.44 -9.10 24.21
N PRO A 220 0.27 -10.43 24.36
CA PRO A 220 0.57 -11.41 23.32
C PRO A 220 -0.52 -11.44 22.24
N LEU A 221 -0.34 -10.67 21.19
CA LEU A 221 -1.31 -10.48 20.10
C LEU A 221 -0.75 -10.98 18.76
N PRO A 222 -0.79 -12.31 18.49
CA PRO A 222 -0.31 -12.86 17.24
C PRO A 222 -1.17 -12.43 16.05
N THR A 223 -0.64 -12.48 14.83
CA THR A 223 -1.38 -12.13 13.60
C THR A 223 -2.51 -13.11 13.26
N THR A 224 -2.62 -14.19 14.01
CA THR A 224 -3.63 -15.23 13.86
C THR A 224 -4.93 -14.95 14.63
N VAL A 225 -5.03 -13.82 15.33
CA VAL A 225 -6.26 -13.31 15.97
C VAL A 225 -6.72 -12.01 15.27
N ASN A 226 -8.03 -11.74 15.26
CA ASN A 226 -8.58 -10.54 14.64
C ASN A 226 -8.32 -9.30 15.49
N GLU A 227 -8.39 -9.44 16.81
CA GLU A 227 -8.14 -8.34 17.74
C GLU A 227 -6.67 -7.90 17.71
N PHE A 228 -6.45 -6.61 17.81
CA PHE A 228 -5.12 -6.03 17.92
C PHE A 228 -5.17 -4.72 18.70
N LEU A 229 -5.57 -3.63 18.06
CA LEU A 229 -5.59 -2.29 18.64
C LEU A 229 -6.52 -2.21 19.86
N SER A 230 -7.67 -2.88 19.80
CA SER A 230 -8.64 -2.96 20.91
C SER A 230 -8.11 -3.70 22.14
N ALA A 231 -7.19 -4.66 21.91
CA ALA A 231 -6.62 -5.54 22.96
C ALA A 231 -5.32 -5.00 23.58
N TYR A 232 -4.90 -3.77 23.28
CA TYR A 232 -3.71 -3.17 23.89
C TYR A 232 -3.86 -3.07 25.41
N HIS A 233 -2.75 -3.22 26.12
CA HIS A 233 -2.70 -3.03 27.58
C HIS A 233 -3.08 -1.59 27.93
N LYS A 234 -4.11 -1.43 28.75
CA LYS A 234 -4.64 -0.11 29.10
C LYS A 234 -3.88 0.45 30.31
N LEU A 235 -3.41 1.70 30.16
CA LEU A 235 -2.76 2.47 31.20
C LEU A 235 -3.51 3.79 31.41
N GLU A 236 -3.47 4.30 32.62
CA GLU A 236 -4.06 5.59 32.98
C GLU A 236 -2.96 6.65 33.12
N ILE A 237 -3.18 7.82 32.56
CA ILE A 237 -2.34 9.02 32.68
C ILE A 237 -3.21 10.21 33.05
N ASP A 238 -2.60 11.30 33.53
CA ASP A 238 -3.33 12.56 33.71
C ASP A 238 -3.89 13.05 32.36
N ALA A 239 -4.97 13.80 32.41
CA ALA A 239 -5.49 14.49 31.25
C ALA A 239 -4.48 15.58 30.81
N ILE A 240 -3.70 15.31 29.77
CA ILE A 240 -2.72 16.24 29.22
C ILE A 240 -3.36 16.98 28.06
N GLU A 241 -3.23 18.30 28.07
CA GLU A 241 -3.58 19.17 26.95
C GLU A 241 -2.29 19.76 26.37
N PRO A 242 -1.70 19.16 25.34
CA PRO A 242 -0.54 19.72 24.68
C PRO A 242 -0.85 21.11 24.13
N SER A 243 0.15 22.01 24.14
CA SER A 243 0.04 23.32 23.52
C SER A 243 -0.27 23.22 22.04
N ALA A 244 -0.94 24.25 21.50
CA ALA A 244 -1.16 24.37 20.07
C ALA A 244 0.16 24.23 19.30
N GLN A 245 0.17 23.39 18.27
CA GLN A 245 1.35 23.14 17.47
C GLN A 245 1.21 23.78 16.10
N LEU A 246 2.25 24.47 15.66
CA LEU A 246 2.38 24.97 14.30
C LEU A 246 3.72 24.53 13.73
N THR A 247 3.66 23.68 12.71
CA THR A 247 4.85 23.14 12.04
C THR A 247 4.86 23.57 10.57
N TRP A 248 5.99 23.99 10.10
CA TRP A 248 6.23 24.47 8.74
C TRP A 248 7.27 23.59 8.09
N TYR A 249 7.03 23.23 6.83
CA TYR A 249 7.98 22.50 5.99
C TYR A 249 8.26 23.30 4.72
N PRO A 250 9.11 24.35 4.78
CA PRO A 250 9.62 24.93 3.55
C PRO A 250 10.48 23.91 2.81
N TYR A 251 10.35 23.89 1.50
CA TYR A 251 11.26 23.14 0.65
C TYR A 251 11.85 23.99 -0.48
N LEU A 252 13.03 23.56 -0.91
CA LEU A 252 13.72 24.07 -2.08
C LEU A 252 14.18 22.87 -2.91
N SER A 253 13.81 22.84 -4.19
CA SER A 253 14.18 21.78 -5.12
C SER A 253 14.77 22.40 -6.39
N GLY A 254 15.98 21.98 -6.75
CA GLY A 254 16.60 22.28 -8.03
C GLY A 254 16.65 21.01 -8.88
N SER A 255 16.20 21.08 -10.13
CA SER A 255 16.29 19.97 -11.07
C SER A 255 17.02 20.42 -12.35
N TYR A 256 17.73 19.45 -12.95
CA TYR A 256 18.35 19.58 -14.26
C TYR A 256 17.92 18.40 -15.12
N ASP A 257 17.32 18.68 -16.27
CA ASP A 257 16.94 17.70 -17.29
C ASP A 257 18.03 17.68 -18.37
N GLY A 258 18.84 16.61 -18.40
CA GLY A 258 19.95 16.45 -19.34
C GLY A 258 19.51 16.14 -20.78
N ILE A 259 18.23 15.83 -21.02
CA ILE A 259 17.69 15.60 -22.37
C ILE A 259 17.29 16.94 -22.99
N ARG A 260 16.63 17.80 -22.21
CA ARG A 260 16.14 19.10 -22.67
C ARG A 260 17.17 20.21 -22.50
N ASP A 261 18.24 19.96 -21.72
CA ASP A 261 19.23 20.97 -21.29
C ASP A 261 18.55 22.13 -20.54
N GLU A 262 17.59 21.80 -19.68
CA GLU A 262 16.79 22.76 -18.91
C GLU A 262 17.02 22.58 -17.42
N SER A 263 17.07 23.70 -16.70
CA SER A 263 17.12 23.70 -15.24
C SER A 263 15.89 24.36 -14.67
N GLU A 264 15.36 23.80 -13.60
CA GLU A 264 14.20 24.35 -12.92
C GLU A 264 14.49 24.50 -11.42
N LEU A 265 14.03 25.59 -10.84
CA LEU A 265 14.06 25.83 -9.41
C LEU A 265 12.63 25.95 -8.89
N ARG A 266 12.26 25.08 -7.95
CA ARG A 266 10.95 25.08 -7.30
C ARG A 266 11.10 25.35 -5.81
N THR A 267 10.15 26.06 -5.26
CA THR A 267 10.04 26.31 -3.82
C THR A 267 8.57 26.24 -3.41
N GLY A 268 8.32 25.75 -2.24
CA GLY A 268 6.97 25.68 -1.71
C GLY A 268 6.97 25.50 -0.19
N LEU A 269 5.78 25.40 0.36
CA LEU A 269 5.56 25.40 1.78
C LEU A 269 4.40 24.47 2.14
N GLU A 270 4.63 23.57 3.09
CA GLU A 270 3.56 22.86 3.77
C GLU A 270 3.44 23.37 5.21
N VAL A 271 2.23 23.56 5.68
CA VAL A 271 1.92 24.04 7.03
C VAL A 271 0.95 23.06 7.69
N PHE A 272 1.27 22.64 8.91
CA PHE A 272 0.43 21.79 9.74
C PHE A 272 0.16 22.53 11.05
N TRP A 273 -1.09 22.84 11.28
CA TRP A 273 -1.52 23.56 12.47
C TRP A 273 -2.51 22.71 13.26
N ARG A 274 -2.17 22.42 14.52
CA ARG A 274 -3.02 21.74 15.48
C ARG A 274 -3.38 22.73 16.59
N PRO A 275 -4.48 23.49 16.43
CA PRO A 275 -4.93 24.45 17.45
C PRO A 275 -5.39 23.76 18.74
N THR A 276 -5.84 22.52 18.61
CA THR A 276 -6.27 21.67 19.73
C THR A 276 -5.78 20.24 19.48
N THR A 277 -5.87 19.39 20.49
CA THR A 277 -5.44 17.99 20.42
C THR A 277 -6.26 17.13 19.45
N ASN A 278 -7.44 17.58 19.08
CA ASN A 278 -8.42 16.84 18.28
C ASN A 278 -8.77 17.54 16.96
N THR A 279 -8.07 18.62 16.60
CA THR A 279 -8.33 19.36 15.36
C THR A 279 -7.01 19.67 14.65
N GLN A 280 -6.96 19.43 13.35
CA GLN A 280 -5.81 19.70 12.51
C GLN A 280 -6.22 20.41 11.23
N LEU A 281 -5.49 21.48 10.92
CA LEU A 281 -5.48 22.14 9.61
C LEU A 281 -4.14 21.89 8.94
N SER A 282 -4.17 21.53 7.67
CA SER A 282 -2.97 21.38 6.84
C SER A 282 -3.17 22.19 5.56
N ALA A 283 -2.14 22.91 5.15
CA ALA A 283 -2.15 23.65 3.89
C ALA A 283 -0.85 23.38 3.15
N SER A 284 -0.93 23.34 1.82
CA SER A 284 0.23 23.22 0.96
C SER A 284 0.10 24.21 -0.19
N ILE A 285 1.16 24.96 -0.43
CA ILE A 285 1.28 25.94 -1.52
C ILE A 285 2.45 25.49 -2.39
N ASN A 286 2.19 25.38 -3.68
CA ASN A 286 3.16 24.88 -4.66
C ASN A 286 3.85 23.57 -4.16
N PRO A 287 3.10 22.50 -3.84
CA PRO A 287 3.68 21.28 -3.31
C PRO A 287 4.62 20.66 -4.34
N ASP A 288 5.81 20.25 -3.90
CA ASP A 288 6.72 19.51 -4.74
C ASP A 288 6.33 18.04 -4.84
N PHE A 289 5.81 17.64 -5.97
CA PHE A 289 5.58 16.25 -6.34
C PHE A 289 6.80 15.62 -7.04
N GLY A 290 7.96 16.29 -7.01
CA GLY A 290 9.20 15.82 -7.60
C GLY A 290 9.58 14.42 -7.13
N ASN A 291 9.91 13.57 -8.07
CA ASN A 291 10.18 12.14 -7.91
C ASN A 291 11.48 11.89 -7.14
N VAL A 292 11.43 11.95 -5.81
CA VAL A 292 12.53 11.48 -4.97
C VAL A 292 12.62 9.96 -4.95
N GLU A 293 11.48 9.28 -5.11
CA GLU A 293 11.41 7.82 -5.26
C GLU A 293 10.60 7.48 -6.50
N SER A 294 11.24 6.79 -7.46
CA SER A 294 10.52 6.22 -8.61
C SER A 294 9.73 4.99 -8.16
N ASP A 295 8.57 4.78 -8.77
CA ASP A 295 7.86 3.51 -8.66
C ASP A 295 8.62 2.42 -9.46
N ASP A 296 8.43 1.14 -9.10
CA ASP A 296 9.02 0.02 -9.85
C ASP A 296 8.47 -0.01 -11.29
N ILE A 297 9.29 -0.48 -12.23
CA ILE A 297 8.87 -0.61 -13.63
C ILE A 297 7.71 -1.62 -13.72
N ASP A 298 6.58 -1.16 -14.22
CA ASP A 298 5.45 -2.00 -14.60
C ASP A 298 5.27 -2.01 -16.12
N VAL A 299 5.38 -3.19 -16.73
CA VAL A 299 5.06 -3.42 -18.15
C VAL A 299 3.63 -3.94 -18.23
N ASN A 300 2.66 -3.02 -18.07
CA ASN A 300 1.24 -3.36 -18.12
C ASN A 300 0.75 -3.44 -19.58
N LEU A 301 0.52 -4.66 -20.06
CA LEU A 301 -0.10 -4.95 -21.36
C LEU A 301 -1.59 -5.30 -21.24
N THR A 302 -2.17 -5.17 -20.04
CA THR A 302 -3.58 -5.48 -19.78
C THR A 302 -4.49 -4.29 -20.07
N ALA A 303 -5.80 -4.52 -20.02
CA ALA A 303 -6.80 -3.45 -20.14
C ALA A 303 -7.08 -2.73 -18.80
N PHE A 304 -6.37 -3.07 -17.72
CA PHE A 304 -6.62 -2.56 -16.38
C PHE A 304 -5.51 -1.63 -15.92
N GLU A 305 -5.90 -0.57 -15.21
CA GLU A 305 -4.97 0.39 -14.62
C GLU A 305 -4.27 -0.21 -13.39
N THR A 306 -2.97 0.11 -13.22
CA THR A 306 -2.21 -0.27 -12.01
C THR A 306 -2.42 0.77 -10.92
N PHE A 307 -2.69 0.30 -9.70
CA PHE A 307 -2.83 1.15 -8.51
C PHE A 307 -1.48 1.39 -7.84
N PHE A 308 -1.14 2.64 -7.60
CA PHE A 308 0.02 3.04 -6.83
C PHE A 308 -0.40 3.72 -5.51
N PRO A 309 0.17 3.35 -4.36
CA PRO A 309 -0.14 3.99 -3.08
C PRO A 309 0.37 5.43 -3.02
N GLU A 310 -0.24 6.27 -2.19
CA GLU A 310 0.19 7.64 -1.93
C GLU A 310 1.52 7.67 -1.18
N LYS A 311 2.41 8.59 -1.53
CA LYS A 311 3.73 8.81 -0.90
C LYS A 311 3.95 10.26 -0.44
N ARG A 312 3.08 11.20 -0.82
CA ARG A 312 3.22 12.63 -0.54
C ARG A 312 2.73 12.95 0.87
N ALA A 313 3.61 13.49 1.71
CA ALA A 313 3.37 13.70 3.14
C ALA A 313 2.10 14.52 3.44
N PHE A 314 1.82 15.57 2.67
CA PHE A 314 0.60 16.37 2.84
C PHE A 314 -0.68 15.53 2.77
N PHE A 315 -0.77 14.58 1.82
CA PHE A 315 -1.96 13.74 1.67
C PHE A 315 -2.01 12.61 2.69
N LEU A 316 -0.87 12.14 3.18
CA LEU A 316 -0.77 11.04 4.15
C LEU A 316 -1.20 11.45 5.55
N GLU A 317 -0.85 12.65 5.97
CA GLU A 317 -1.21 13.16 7.30
C GLU A 317 -2.73 13.27 7.45
N GLY A 318 -3.33 12.62 8.48
CA GLY A 318 -4.77 12.59 8.70
C GLY A 318 -5.58 11.82 7.65
N GLN A 319 -4.94 10.98 6.82
CA GLN A 319 -5.61 10.13 5.82
C GLN A 319 -6.56 9.10 6.46
N ASP A 320 -6.31 8.73 7.71
CA ASP A 320 -7.13 7.78 8.47
C ASP A 320 -8.61 8.18 8.55
N VAL A 321 -8.91 9.46 8.56
CA VAL A 321 -10.30 9.96 8.56
C VAL A 321 -11.00 9.64 7.23
N PHE A 322 -10.27 9.67 6.11
CA PHE A 322 -10.81 9.46 4.75
C PHE A 322 -10.82 7.99 4.31
N ASN A 323 -10.40 7.08 5.17
CA ASN A 323 -10.49 5.65 4.89
C ASN A 323 -11.93 5.15 5.08
N THR A 324 -12.57 4.66 4.02
CA THR A 324 -13.96 4.19 4.04
C THR A 324 -14.09 2.67 4.02
N SER A 325 -12.98 1.94 3.80
CA SER A 325 -13.04 0.50 3.54
C SER A 325 -11.68 -0.17 3.69
N PRO A 326 -11.62 -1.41 4.20
CA PRO A 326 -10.38 -2.19 4.19
C PRO A 326 -9.90 -2.56 2.79
N ARG A 327 -10.69 -2.30 1.74
CA ARG A 327 -10.34 -2.53 0.33
C ARG A 327 -9.50 -1.42 -0.28
N ASN A 328 -9.25 -0.32 0.45
CA ASN A 328 -8.57 0.87 -0.06
C ASN A 328 -7.08 0.68 -0.37
N GLN A 329 -6.35 -0.19 0.32
CA GLN A 329 -4.89 -0.30 0.22
C GLN A 329 -4.39 -1.67 -0.23
N SER A 330 -5.25 -2.65 -0.31
CA SER A 330 -4.83 -4.00 -0.64
C SER A 330 -5.59 -4.54 -1.83
N ALA A 331 -4.89 -5.21 -2.73
CA ALA A 331 -5.45 -6.13 -3.71
C ALA A 331 -6.20 -7.31 -3.04
N ARG A 332 -6.94 -7.05 -1.96
CA ARG A 332 -7.76 -8.03 -1.25
C ARG A 332 -9.03 -8.24 -2.04
N GLY A 333 -8.92 -9.00 -3.07
CA GLY A 333 -10.02 -9.37 -3.94
C GLY A 333 -9.59 -9.39 -5.39
N PRO A 334 -10.29 -10.08 -6.23
CA PRO A 334 -9.99 -10.21 -7.64
C PRO A 334 -10.44 -8.99 -8.43
N GLY A 335 -10.04 -7.81 -8.11
CA GLY A 335 -10.39 -6.59 -8.80
C GLY A 335 -9.44 -5.44 -8.46
N GLY A 336 -8.45 -5.70 -7.59
CA GLY A 336 -7.62 -4.62 -7.08
C GLY A 336 -8.31 -3.81 -5.98
N PRO A 337 -7.70 -2.74 -5.48
CA PRO A 337 -8.29 -1.85 -4.50
C PRO A 337 -9.55 -1.16 -5.07
N THR A 338 -10.50 -0.90 -4.18
CA THR A 338 -11.68 -0.05 -4.47
C THR A 338 -11.70 1.04 -3.43
N THR A 339 -11.56 2.30 -3.86
CA THR A 339 -11.52 3.45 -2.95
C THR A 339 -12.26 4.65 -3.54
N LEU A 340 -12.94 5.42 -2.68
CA LEU A 340 -13.58 6.68 -3.05
C LEU A 340 -12.58 7.82 -3.19
N LEU A 341 -11.43 7.74 -2.50
CA LEU A 341 -10.38 8.74 -2.56
C LEU A 341 -9.03 8.08 -2.88
N ASN A 342 -8.46 8.43 -4.02
CA ASN A 342 -7.10 8.17 -4.44
C ASN A 342 -6.42 9.51 -4.72
N THR A 343 -5.72 10.02 -3.75
CA THR A 343 -5.07 11.33 -3.83
C THR A 343 -4.02 11.45 -4.95
N ARG A 344 -3.52 10.30 -5.47
CA ARG A 344 -2.66 10.26 -6.67
C ARG A 344 -3.34 10.82 -7.94
N ARG A 345 -4.68 10.96 -7.96
CA ARG A 345 -5.41 11.65 -9.03
C ARG A 345 -5.17 13.14 -9.03
N ILE A 346 -4.94 13.74 -7.87
CA ILE A 346 -4.61 15.16 -7.69
C ILE A 346 -3.16 15.38 -8.12
N GLY A 347 -2.93 16.25 -9.11
CA GLY A 347 -1.63 16.45 -9.74
C GLY A 347 -1.23 15.34 -10.72
N SER A 348 -2.19 14.52 -11.20
CA SER A 348 -1.93 13.59 -12.31
C SER A 348 -1.88 14.31 -13.64
N ALA A 349 -1.58 13.60 -14.73
CA ALA A 349 -1.47 14.20 -16.06
C ALA A 349 -2.69 15.04 -16.44
N ALA A 350 -2.46 16.18 -17.07
CA ALA A 350 -3.50 17.09 -17.52
C ALA A 350 -4.32 16.50 -18.69
N LEU A 351 -5.53 17.01 -18.87
CA LEU A 351 -6.47 16.56 -19.91
C LEU A 351 -6.29 17.39 -21.20
N PHE A 352 -5.21 17.16 -21.93
CA PHE A 352 -4.95 17.88 -23.19
C PHE A 352 -5.92 17.51 -24.32
N ASP A 353 -6.31 18.52 -25.16
CA ASP A 353 -6.90 18.31 -26.48
C ASP A 353 -5.83 18.46 -27.53
N VAL A 354 -5.28 17.37 -27.98
CA VAL A 354 -4.27 17.39 -29.07
C VAL A 354 -5.01 17.53 -30.41
N PRO A 355 -4.81 18.64 -31.16
CA PRO A 355 -5.45 18.82 -32.44
C PRO A 355 -5.06 17.74 -33.46
N SER A 356 -5.98 17.37 -34.34
CA SER A 356 -5.70 16.38 -35.38
C SER A 356 -4.54 16.84 -36.28
N GLY A 357 -3.56 15.97 -36.47
CA GLY A 357 -2.37 16.26 -37.27
C GLY A 357 -1.25 16.98 -36.55
N VAL A 358 -1.37 17.12 -35.21
CA VAL A 358 -0.28 17.62 -34.35
C VAL A 358 0.37 16.43 -33.65
N SER A 359 1.68 16.32 -33.77
CA SER A 359 2.49 15.36 -33.03
C SER A 359 2.97 15.98 -31.71
N THR A 360 2.93 15.21 -30.63
CA THR A 360 3.39 15.61 -29.29
C THR A 360 4.32 14.56 -28.73
N ILE A 361 5.12 14.93 -27.75
CA ILE A 361 5.98 13.98 -27.03
C ILE A 361 5.12 13.27 -25.98
N ALA A 362 5.12 11.93 -26.00
CA ALA A 362 4.29 11.14 -25.08
C ALA A 362 4.60 11.39 -23.59
N THR A 363 5.85 11.72 -23.25
CA THR A 363 6.25 12.08 -21.89
C THR A 363 5.62 13.38 -21.42
N ASP A 364 5.41 14.35 -22.31
CA ASP A 364 4.76 15.62 -21.98
C ASP A 364 3.27 15.43 -21.67
N LEU A 365 2.61 14.58 -22.43
CA LEU A 365 1.20 14.21 -22.19
C LEU A 365 0.99 13.45 -20.87
N SER A 366 2.01 12.81 -20.36
CA SER A 366 1.96 12.03 -19.10
C SER A 366 2.61 12.75 -17.92
N ALA A 367 3.11 13.98 -18.12
CA ALA A 367 3.73 14.76 -17.07
C ALA A 367 2.71 15.14 -15.97
N PRO A 368 3.08 15.10 -14.69
CA PRO A 368 2.23 15.58 -13.60
C PRO A 368 1.85 17.06 -13.78
N THR A 369 0.64 17.41 -13.39
CA THR A 369 0.15 18.80 -13.32
C THR A 369 0.60 19.43 -12.01
N ASP A 370 1.05 20.68 -12.05
CA ASP A 370 1.38 21.42 -10.84
C ASP A 370 0.12 21.81 -10.06
N LEU A 371 0.26 21.97 -8.75
CA LEU A 371 -0.83 22.41 -7.88
C LEU A 371 -0.61 23.88 -7.47
N LEU A 372 -1.63 24.70 -7.64
CA LEU A 372 -1.71 26.02 -7.02
C LEU A 372 -1.68 25.91 -5.50
N GLY A 373 -2.46 24.97 -4.97
CA GLY A 373 -2.51 24.72 -3.55
C GLY A 373 -3.47 23.62 -3.14
N ALA A 374 -3.34 23.19 -1.90
CA ALA A 374 -4.27 22.26 -1.27
C ALA A 374 -4.46 22.61 0.21
N GLY A 375 -5.68 22.37 0.72
CA GLY A 375 -6.05 22.56 2.11
C GLY A 375 -6.78 21.35 2.66
N LYS A 376 -6.47 20.95 3.88
CA LYS A 376 -7.10 19.82 4.56
C LYS A 376 -7.42 20.19 6.00
N PHE A 377 -8.62 19.84 6.43
CA PHE A 377 -9.10 20.00 7.78
C PHE A 377 -9.62 18.66 8.29
N THR A 378 -9.15 18.22 9.44
CA THR A 378 -9.62 17.00 10.09
C THR A 378 -9.86 17.26 11.57
N GLY A 379 -10.84 16.56 12.14
CA GLY A 379 -11.15 16.73 13.55
C GLY A 379 -11.97 15.59 14.12
N GLN A 380 -12.04 15.59 15.46
CA GLN A 380 -12.85 14.67 16.26
C GLN A 380 -13.57 15.42 17.37
N ASN A 381 -14.85 15.13 17.57
CA ASN A 381 -15.62 15.62 18.69
C ASN A 381 -16.49 14.49 19.26
N GLY A 382 -16.12 13.99 20.42
CA GLY A 382 -16.70 12.77 20.98
C GLY A 382 -16.55 11.60 20.02
N ASN A 383 -17.66 10.98 19.65
CA ASN A 383 -17.74 9.84 18.74
C ASN A 383 -17.76 10.23 17.25
N TRP A 384 -17.75 11.53 16.94
CA TRP A 384 -17.77 12.01 15.57
C TRP A 384 -16.36 12.38 15.10
N ARG A 385 -15.96 11.84 13.94
CA ARG A 385 -14.78 12.25 13.20
C ARG A 385 -15.22 12.87 11.89
N TYR A 386 -14.52 13.91 11.47
CA TYR A 386 -14.87 14.64 10.24
C TYR A 386 -13.61 15.13 9.53
N GLY A 387 -13.73 15.30 8.23
CA GLY A 387 -12.64 15.81 7.41
C GLY A 387 -13.13 16.48 6.13
N THR A 388 -12.34 17.43 5.65
CA THR A 388 -12.48 18.00 4.30
C THR A 388 -11.10 18.16 3.68
N LEU A 389 -11.03 18.00 2.35
CA LEU A 389 -9.85 18.23 1.53
C LEU A 389 -10.28 19.01 0.30
N LEU A 390 -9.57 20.09 0.01
CA LEU A 390 -9.74 20.90 -1.20
C LEU A 390 -8.38 21.00 -1.88
N ALA A 391 -8.34 20.93 -3.20
CA ALA A 391 -7.12 21.11 -3.99
C ALA A 391 -7.46 21.75 -5.35
N SER A 392 -6.54 22.54 -5.89
CA SER A 392 -6.67 23.19 -7.20
C SER A 392 -5.37 23.00 -7.97
N GLU A 393 -5.46 22.52 -9.19
CA GLU A 393 -4.33 22.38 -10.13
C GLU A 393 -4.12 23.69 -10.90
N ASP A 394 -2.90 23.89 -11.36
CA ASP A 394 -2.56 24.97 -12.29
C ASP A 394 -2.84 24.54 -13.74
N ASP A 395 -3.00 25.49 -14.63
CA ASP A 395 -3.10 25.22 -16.05
C ASP A 395 -1.79 24.63 -16.58
N SER A 396 -1.89 23.70 -17.52
CA SER A 396 -0.75 23.02 -18.11
C SER A 396 -0.58 23.36 -19.58
N GLU A 397 0.68 23.41 -20.04
CA GLU A 397 1.02 23.72 -21.43
C GLU A 397 2.01 22.67 -21.96
N ILE A 398 1.75 22.19 -23.18
CA ILE A 398 2.72 21.38 -23.93
C ILE A 398 2.94 21.97 -25.33
N ARG A 399 4.06 21.59 -25.95
CA ARG A 399 4.39 21.96 -27.33
C ARG A 399 4.19 20.78 -28.25
N GLY A 400 3.44 21.00 -29.33
CA GLY A 400 3.26 20.08 -30.42
C GLY A 400 3.87 20.59 -31.73
N GLN A 401 3.95 19.73 -32.72
CA GLN A 401 4.37 20.08 -34.09
C GLN A 401 3.32 19.63 -35.10
N ALA A 402 2.80 20.58 -35.89
CA ALA A 402 1.89 20.28 -36.98
C ALA A 402 2.62 19.64 -38.15
N LEU A 403 1.87 19.03 -39.06
CA LEU A 403 2.42 18.34 -40.26
C LEU A 403 3.26 19.23 -41.17
N ASP A 404 3.02 20.52 -41.15
CA ASP A 404 3.79 21.55 -41.90
C ASP A 404 5.06 22.03 -41.18
N GLY A 405 5.36 21.45 -39.97
CA GLY A 405 6.49 21.85 -39.14
C GLY A 405 6.21 23.02 -38.21
N THR A 406 5.00 23.63 -38.23
CA THR A 406 4.62 24.72 -37.35
C THR A 406 4.55 24.23 -35.90
N ARG A 407 5.13 25.01 -34.97
CA ARG A 407 5.01 24.74 -33.52
C ARG A 407 3.63 25.18 -33.02
N VAL A 408 2.93 24.30 -32.35
CA VAL A 408 1.61 24.53 -31.77
C VAL A 408 1.72 24.48 -30.26
N ARG A 409 1.14 25.47 -29.59
CA ARG A 409 0.96 25.46 -28.13
C ARG A 409 -0.39 24.81 -27.82
N ILE A 410 -0.41 23.85 -26.91
CA ILE A 410 -1.58 23.11 -26.48
C ILE A 410 -1.74 23.34 -24.99
N GLU A 411 -2.84 23.95 -24.59
CA GLU A 411 -3.16 24.27 -23.20
C GLU A 411 -4.21 23.30 -22.66
N ALA A 412 -4.15 23.02 -21.36
CA ALA A 412 -5.16 22.29 -20.60
C ALA A 412 -5.43 23.04 -19.30
N GLU A 413 -6.70 23.26 -18.98
CA GLU A 413 -7.11 23.84 -17.71
C GLU A 413 -6.79 22.90 -16.56
N GLY A 414 -6.54 23.44 -15.37
CA GLY A 414 -6.39 22.70 -14.13
C GLY A 414 -7.73 22.21 -13.60
N ARG A 415 -7.70 21.16 -12.76
CA ARG A 415 -8.90 20.59 -12.11
C ARG A 415 -9.02 21.10 -10.68
N ASP A 416 -10.28 21.26 -10.22
CA ASP A 416 -10.62 21.52 -8.83
C ASP A 416 -11.16 20.26 -8.16
N PHE A 417 -10.70 20.00 -6.93
CA PHE A 417 -11.06 18.80 -6.17
C PHE A 417 -11.67 19.17 -4.82
N GLY A 418 -12.72 18.46 -4.43
CA GLY A 418 -13.35 18.57 -3.14
C GLY A 418 -13.63 17.21 -2.52
N VAL A 419 -13.38 17.07 -1.21
CA VAL A 419 -13.70 15.86 -0.43
C VAL A 419 -14.31 16.27 0.89
N GLY A 420 -15.41 15.61 1.28
CA GLY A 420 -16.07 15.74 2.57
C GLY A 420 -16.24 14.37 3.23
N ARG A 421 -15.95 14.26 4.53
CA ARG A 421 -16.10 13.04 5.32
C ARG A 421 -16.80 13.33 6.64
N LEU A 422 -17.75 12.46 7.02
CA LEU A 422 -18.37 12.43 8.34
C LEU A 422 -18.43 10.96 8.80
N LEU A 423 -17.94 10.67 10.00
CA LEU A 423 -17.84 9.32 10.55
C LEU A 423 -18.29 9.33 12.01
N TYR A 424 -19.21 8.46 12.36
CA TYR A 424 -19.58 8.15 13.74
C TYR A 424 -18.96 6.81 14.13
N GLU A 425 -18.25 6.78 15.26
CA GLU A 425 -17.64 5.57 15.79
C GLU A 425 -17.93 5.45 17.28
N ASP A 426 -18.25 4.25 17.74
CA ASP A 426 -18.29 3.96 19.16
C ASP A 426 -17.78 2.53 19.49
N THR A 427 -17.46 2.32 20.75
CA THR A 427 -17.07 1.02 21.29
C THR A 427 -18.06 0.63 22.38
N VAL A 428 -18.67 -0.54 22.24
CA VAL A 428 -19.66 -1.06 23.17
C VAL A 428 -19.28 -2.47 23.59
N GLY A 429 -19.03 -2.66 24.89
CA GLY A 429 -18.73 -3.98 25.48
C GLY A 429 -17.49 -4.68 24.89
N GLY A 430 -16.49 -3.92 24.42
CA GLY A 430 -15.30 -4.45 23.76
C GLY A 430 -15.43 -4.63 22.26
N GLY A 431 -16.64 -4.49 21.70
CA GLY A 431 -16.87 -4.44 20.27
C GLY A 431 -16.82 -3.02 19.74
N ARG A 432 -16.60 -2.84 18.42
CA ARG A 432 -16.57 -1.56 17.72
C ARG A 432 -17.63 -1.53 16.63
N ARG A 433 -18.23 -0.39 16.44
CA ARG A 433 -19.13 -0.11 15.31
C ARG A 433 -18.91 1.30 14.80
N SER A 434 -19.04 1.46 13.50
CA SER A 434 -18.97 2.76 12.87
C SER A 434 -19.89 2.84 11.66
N ILE A 435 -20.35 4.05 11.36
CA ILE A 435 -21.08 4.40 10.15
C ILE A 435 -20.57 5.74 9.66
N GLY A 436 -20.30 5.85 8.37
CA GLY A 436 -19.75 7.04 7.77
C GLY A 436 -20.36 7.40 6.43
N TRP A 437 -20.18 8.65 6.06
CA TRP A 437 -20.45 9.18 4.72
C TRP A 437 -19.20 9.86 4.19
N MET A 438 -18.92 9.70 2.90
CA MET A 438 -17.90 10.44 2.16
C MET A 438 -18.44 10.89 0.81
N GLY A 439 -18.25 12.18 0.51
CA GLY A 439 -18.50 12.76 -0.81
C GLY A 439 -17.20 13.25 -1.42
N THR A 440 -17.01 13.03 -2.72
CA THR A 440 -15.91 13.58 -3.51
C THR A 440 -16.44 14.30 -4.74
N SER A 441 -15.75 15.37 -5.15
CA SER A 441 -16.08 16.11 -6.36
C SER A 441 -14.82 16.45 -7.16
N VAL A 442 -14.95 16.45 -8.48
CA VAL A 442 -13.96 16.96 -9.43
C VAL A 442 -14.70 17.89 -10.38
N SER A 443 -14.20 19.12 -10.53
CA SER A 443 -14.76 20.10 -11.46
C SER A 443 -13.71 20.50 -12.49
N HIS A 444 -14.08 20.36 -13.77
CA HIS A 444 -13.23 20.72 -14.90
C HIS A 444 -14.09 20.81 -16.17
N SER A 445 -13.70 21.62 -17.14
CA SER A 445 -14.47 21.83 -18.39
C SER A 445 -14.75 20.55 -19.20
N LYS A 446 -13.94 19.50 -19.02
CA LYS A 446 -14.07 18.19 -19.72
C LYS A 446 -14.62 17.07 -18.86
N VAL A 447 -14.65 17.21 -17.55
CA VAL A 447 -15.15 16.19 -16.63
C VAL A 447 -15.68 16.85 -15.37
N ASP A 448 -16.97 16.67 -15.13
CA ASP A 448 -17.62 17.05 -13.88
C ASP A 448 -18.09 15.78 -13.18
N ALA A 449 -17.62 15.56 -11.95
CA ALA A 449 -17.86 14.31 -11.25
C ALA A 449 -18.21 14.53 -9.79
N VAL A 450 -19.23 13.82 -9.32
CA VAL A 450 -19.60 13.73 -7.92
C VAL A 450 -19.77 12.26 -7.54
N VAL A 451 -19.08 11.83 -6.48
CA VAL A 451 -19.23 10.48 -5.94
C VAL A 451 -19.63 10.57 -4.47
N ASN A 452 -20.63 9.79 -4.08
CA ASN A 452 -21.07 9.68 -2.70
C ASN A 452 -21.00 8.21 -2.24
N GLY A 453 -20.53 7.99 -1.02
CA GLY A 453 -20.48 6.66 -0.41
C GLY A 453 -20.92 6.69 1.04
N VAL A 454 -21.58 5.62 1.47
CA VAL A 454 -21.89 5.33 2.87
C VAL A 454 -21.22 4.03 3.23
N ASP A 455 -20.51 3.99 4.35
CA ASP A 455 -19.79 2.82 4.85
C ASP A 455 -20.24 2.45 6.26
N MET A 456 -20.13 1.16 6.56
CA MET A 456 -20.43 0.61 7.88
C MET A 456 -19.38 -0.44 8.24
N HIS A 457 -18.92 -0.38 9.49
CA HIS A 457 -17.95 -1.33 10.04
C HIS A 457 -18.45 -1.85 11.38
N TYR A 458 -18.28 -3.14 11.60
CA TYR A 458 -18.62 -3.79 12.85
C TYR A 458 -17.56 -4.82 13.23
N PHE A 459 -17.12 -4.76 14.47
CA PHE A 459 -16.24 -5.71 15.10
C PHE A 459 -16.91 -6.23 16.38
N SER A 460 -17.10 -7.53 16.48
CA SER A 460 -17.81 -8.12 17.64
C SER A 460 -16.97 -8.10 18.91
N ALA A 461 -17.63 -8.01 20.06
CA ALA A 461 -16.98 -7.99 21.38
C ALA A 461 -16.15 -9.25 21.68
N ASP A 462 -16.48 -10.39 21.08
CA ASP A 462 -15.74 -11.65 21.20
C ASP A 462 -14.63 -11.78 20.12
N ALA A 463 -14.38 -10.73 19.33
CA ALA A 463 -13.39 -10.63 18.27
C ALA A 463 -13.53 -11.69 17.15
N ARG A 464 -14.65 -12.44 17.11
CA ARG A 464 -14.84 -13.50 16.11
C ARG A 464 -15.38 -13.00 14.78
N TRP A 465 -16.13 -11.90 14.79
CA TRP A 465 -16.82 -11.39 13.62
C TRP A 465 -16.33 -10.00 13.27
N VAL A 466 -15.98 -9.83 11.98
CA VAL A 466 -15.77 -8.52 11.37
C VAL A 466 -16.72 -8.40 10.20
N PHE A 467 -17.40 -7.29 10.10
CA PHE A 467 -18.30 -6.98 8.99
C PHE A 467 -17.97 -5.57 8.48
N ASP A 468 -17.71 -5.48 7.18
CA ASP A 468 -17.48 -4.22 6.47
C ASP A 468 -18.44 -4.14 5.30
N ALA A 469 -19.10 -3.00 5.10
CA ALA A 469 -19.99 -2.77 3.97
C ALA A 469 -19.84 -1.33 3.46
N GLN A 470 -20.05 -1.15 2.16
CA GLN A 470 -20.10 0.16 1.54
C GLN A 470 -21.11 0.18 0.40
N ALA A 471 -21.87 1.26 0.29
CA ALA A 471 -22.71 1.57 -0.86
C ALA A 471 -22.24 2.90 -1.48
N VAL A 472 -22.16 2.96 -2.79
CA VAL A 472 -21.63 4.10 -3.53
C VAL A 472 -22.55 4.49 -4.69
N ASN A 473 -22.58 5.79 -4.99
CA ASN A 473 -23.18 6.35 -6.19
C ASN A 473 -22.17 7.31 -6.82
N SER A 474 -21.98 7.22 -8.13
CA SER A 474 -21.21 8.17 -8.91
C SER A 474 -22.12 8.86 -9.92
N ASP A 475 -21.88 10.14 -10.16
CA ASP A 475 -22.39 10.89 -11.31
C ASP A 475 -21.19 11.53 -12.00
N VAL A 476 -20.94 11.16 -13.24
CA VAL A 476 -19.83 11.68 -14.04
C VAL A 476 -20.41 12.16 -15.36
N ASP A 477 -20.34 13.45 -15.64
CA ASP A 477 -20.91 14.10 -16.83
C ASP A 477 -22.39 13.76 -17.05
N GLY A 478 -23.18 13.67 -15.95
CA GLY A 478 -24.62 13.32 -15.99
C GLY A 478 -24.89 11.82 -16.16
N VAL A 479 -23.86 10.96 -16.16
CA VAL A 479 -24.03 9.50 -16.17
C VAL A 479 -23.95 8.98 -14.75
N SER A 480 -25.09 8.52 -14.21
CA SER A 480 -25.17 8.00 -12.86
C SER A 480 -24.92 6.49 -12.80
N GLY A 481 -24.06 6.04 -11.89
CA GLY A 481 -23.74 4.65 -11.62
C GLY A 481 -23.80 4.30 -10.13
N GLN A 482 -23.99 3.03 -9.81
CA GLN A 482 -24.17 2.54 -8.45
C GLN A 482 -23.32 1.29 -8.17
N GLY A 483 -22.91 1.15 -6.91
CA GLY A 483 -22.21 -0.04 -6.45
C GLY A 483 -22.40 -0.27 -4.96
N ALA A 484 -22.17 -1.52 -4.54
CA ALA A 484 -22.15 -1.88 -3.13
C ALA A 484 -21.26 -3.10 -2.92
N PHE A 485 -20.68 -3.23 -1.72
CA PHE A 485 -20.00 -4.45 -1.33
C PHE A 485 -20.17 -4.75 0.17
N ALA A 486 -19.93 -6.01 0.53
CA ALA A 486 -19.86 -6.46 1.92
C ALA A 486 -18.77 -7.51 2.08
N ASP A 487 -17.99 -7.40 3.15
CA ASP A 487 -16.97 -8.35 3.58
C ASP A 487 -17.32 -8.86 4.98
N ILE A 488 -17.28 -10.17 5.15
CA ILE A 488 -17.55 -10.84 6.43
C ILE A 488 -16.33 -11.70 6.76
N ILE A 489 -15.74 -11.50 7.92
CA ILE A 489 -14.70 -12.37 8.46
C ILE A 489 -15.25 -13.07 9.70
N PHE A 490 -15.10 -14.39 9.73
CA PHE A 490 -15.42 -15.23 10.87
C PHE A 490 -14.21 -16.03 11.32
N GLN A 491 -13.83 -15.84 12.57
CA GLN A 491 -12.71 -16.52 13.20
C GLN A 491 -13.21 -17.39 14.37
N PRO A 492 -13.56 -18.67 14.14
CA PRO A 492 -14.10 -19.54 15.19
C PRO A 492 -13.11 -19.81 16.31
N VAL A 493 -11.83 -19.94 15.98
CA VAL A 493 -10.70 -20.15 16.89
C VAL A 493 -9.43 -19.53 16.34
N ARG A 494 -8.46 -19.27 17.19
CA ARG A 494 -7.14 -18.76 16.79
C ARG A 494 -6.54 -19.61 15.65
N GLY A 495 -6.01 -18.95 14.64
CA GLY A 495 -5.38 -19.55 13.47
C GLY A 495 -6.34 -20.12 12.43
N ARG A 496 -7.67 -20.06 12.61
CA ARG A 496 -8.64 -20.43 11.59
C ARG A 496 -9.54 -19.25 11.24
N GLN A 497 -9.57 -18.88 9.97
CA GLN A 497 -10.35 -17.75 9.50
C GLN A 497 -11.13 -18.14 8.25
N HIS A 498 -12.37 -17.70 8.20
CA HIS A 498 -13.24 -17.72 7.03
C HIS A 498 -13.54 -16.29 6.62
N ARG A 499 -13.40 -15.99 5.34
CA ARG A 499 -13.79 -14.69 4.78
C ARG A 499 -14.73 -14.92 3.61
N VAL A 500 -15.84 -14.22 3.61
CA VAL A 500 -16.74 -14.08 2.47
C VAL A 500 -16.73 -12.63 2.03
N ALA A 501 -16.55 -12.38 0.75
CA ALA A 501 -16.62 -11.05 0.16
C ALA A 501 -17.60 -11.08 -1.01
N ALA A 502 -18.52 -10.13 -1.04
CA ALA A 502 -19.47 -9.95 -2.11
C ALA A 502 -19.48 -8.51 -2.60
N GLY A 503 -19.76 -8.29 -3.87
CA GLY A 503 -19.87 -6.94 -4.43
C GLY A 503 -20.68 -6.89 -5.71
N TYR A 504 -21.20 -5.70 -5.96
CA TYR A 504 -21.94 -5.32 -7.15
C TYR A 504 -21.48 -3.95 -7.60
N HIS A 505 -21.07 -3.83 -8.83
CA HIS A 505 -20.77 -2.57 -9.52
C HIS A 505 -21.54 -2.58 -10.85
N ASP A 506 -22.40 -1.63 -11.07
CA ASP A 506 -23.11 -1.52 -12.36
C ASP A 506 -22.16 -1.07 -13.49
N ASP A 507 -22.63 -1.09 -14.72
CA ASP A 507 -21.87 -0.76 -15.93
C ASP A 507 -21.53 0.74 -16.07
N LYS A 508 -22.20 1.59 -15.28
CA LYS A 508 -22.02 3.05 -15.28
C LYS A 508 -21.21 3.57 -14.10
N LEU A 509 -20.98 2.73 -13.09
CA LEU A 509 -20.19 3.15 -11.94
C LEU A 509 -18.78 3.58 -12.37
N ASN A 510 -18.44 4.81 -12.06
CA ASN A 510 -17.12 5.38 -12.31
C ASN A 510 -16.59 6.11 -11.08
N LEU A 511 -15.57 5.54 -10.43
CA LEU A 511 -14.89 6.15 -9.29
C LEU A 511 -13.57 6.80 -9.70
N ASN A 512 -13.12 6.61 -10.95
CA ASN A 512 -11.72 6.86 -11.35
C ASN A 512 -11.38 8.33 -11.57
N THR A 513 -12.32 9.26 -11.39
CA THR A 513 -12.06 10.70 -11.43
C THR A 513 -11.24 11.18 -10.23
N LEU A 514 -11.55 10.72 -9.01
CA LEU A 514 -10.80 11.00 -7.78
C LEU A 514 -10.60 9.76 -6.91
N GLY A 515 -11.30 8.67 -7.18
CA GLY A 515 -11.14 7.37 -6.54
C GLY A 515 -10.36 6.37 -7.38
N PHE A 516 -10.56 5.09 -7.08
CA PHE A 516 -10.03 3.98 -7.87
C PHE A 516 -11.01 2.81 -7.88
N LEU A 517 -11.29 2.32 -9.07
CA LEU A 517 -12.05 1.11 -9.35
C LEU A 517 -11.42 0.42 -10.55
N THR A 518 -10.93 -0.79 -10.35
CA THR A 518 -10.29 -1.56 -11.43
C THR A 518 -11.29 -1.90 -12.55
N ARG A 519 -12.54 -2.23 -12.16
CA ARG A 519 -13.56 -2.67 -13.11
C ARG A 519 -14.96 -2.37 -12.61
N ASN A 520 -15.80 -1.78 -13.44
CA ASN A 520 -17.27 -1.73 -13.31
C ASN A 520 -17.90 -2.93 -14.04
N ASP A 521 -19.24 -2.97 -14.12
CA ASP A 521 -20.01 -4.09 -14.67
C ASP A 521 -19.54 -5.42 -14.07
N LEU A 522 -19.65 -5.54 -12.76
CA LEU A 522 -19.12 -6.67 -12.02
C LEU A 522 -19.98 -7.04 -10.81
N MET A 523 -20.39 -8.28 -10.75
CA MET A 523 -20.84 -8.94 -9.53
C MET A 523 -19.78 -9.95 -9.12
N HIS A 524 -19.52 -10.08 -7.82
CA HIS A 524 -18.56 -11.06 -7.33
C HIS A 524 -18.99 -11.66 -6.00
N LEU A 525 -18.60 -12.94 -5.82
CA LEU A 525 -18.69 -13.66 -4.57
C LEU A 525 -17.40 -14.48 -4.38
N ASP A 526 -16.67 -14.14 -3.34
CA ASP A 526 -15.39 -14.74 -3.02
C ASP A 526 -15.43 -15.39 -1.65
N TYR A 527 -14.74 -16.51 -1.51
CA TYR A 527 -14.55 -17.20 -0.24
C TYR A 527 -13.09 -17.52 -0.02
N ASN A 528 -12.58 -17.19 1.16
CA ASN A 528 -11.23 -17.56 1.58
C ASN A 528 -11.27 -18.27 2.93
N TYR A 529 -10.64 -19.44 2.98
CA TYR A 529 -10.34 -20.18 4.21
C TYR A 529 -8.84 -20.13 4.46
N THR A 530 -8.44 -19.72 5.67
CA THR A 530 -7.04 -19.73 6.09
C THR A 530 -6.89 -20.51 7.39
N ARG A 531 -5.86 -21.35 7.44
CA ARG A 531 -5.45 -22.09 8.65
C ARG A 531 -3.96 -21.92 8.87
N ASN A 532 -3.60 -21.31 9.99
CA ASN A 532 -2.24 -21.14 10.47
C ASN A 532 -1.99 -22.07 11.64
N GLU A 533 -0.87 -22.77 11.61
CA GLU A 533 -0.48 -23.78 12.60
C GLU A 533 1.01 -23.56 12.95
N SER A 534 1.34 -23.61 14.23
CA SER A 534 2.70 -23.56 14.77
C SER A 534 2.94 -24.77 15.66
N ASN A 535 4.21 -25.02 16.05
CA ASN A 535 4.61 -26.19 16.85
C ASN A 535 4.24 -27.55 16.20
N ILE A 536 4.48 -27.67 14.90
CA ILE A 536 4.28 -28.92 14.18
C ILE A 536 5.61 -29.67 14.17
N GLU A 537 5.58 -30.98 14.36
CA GLU A 537 6.79 -31.82 14.31
C GLU A 537 7.58 -31.57 12.99
N GLY A 538 8.84 -31.19 13.11
CA GLY A 538 9.73 -30.88 11.97
C GLY A 538 9.51 -29.51 11.31
N LEU A 539 8.56 -28.69 11.76
CA LEU A 539 8.26 -27.37 11.20
C LEU A 539 8.09 -26.31 12.30
N ARG A 540 8.52 -25.09 12.01
CA ARG A 540 8.18 -23.93 12.85
C ARG A 540 6.71 -23.52 12.68
N SER A 541 6.27 -23.43 11.43
CA SER A 541 4.89 -23.07 11.12
C SER A 541 4.45 -23.58 9.76
N ARG A 542 3.14 -23.68 9.59
CA ARG A 542 2.48 -24.00 8.33
C ARG A 542 1.24 -23.12 8.17
N SER A 543 1.07 -22.51 7.00
CA SER A 543 -0.17 -21.83 6.62
C SER A 543 -0.80 -22.53 5.43
N THR A 544 -2.10 -22.75 5.48
CA THR A 544 -2.89 -23.29 4.37
C THR A 544 -3.99 -22.30 4.03
N SER A 545 -4.11 -21.92 2.77
CA SER A 545 -5.18 -21.06 2.26
C SER A 545 -5.90 -21.75 1.11
N ILE A 546 -7.24 -21.70 1.13
CA ILE A 546 -8.09 -22.11 0.02
C ILE A 546 -8.93 -20.89 -0.33
N PHE A 547 -8.80 -20.42 -1.57
CA PHE A 547 -9.50 -19.26 -2.08
C PHE A 547 -10.32 -19.63 -3.30
N SER A 548 -11.62 -19.34 -3.27
CA SER A 548 -12.53 -19.48 -4.40
C SER A 548 -13.13 -18.14 -4.74
N PHE A 549 -13.18 -17.78 -5.99
CA PHE A 549 -13.77 -16.54 -6.47
C PHE A 549 -14.63 -16.79 -7.69
N ASN A 550 -15.73 -16.05 -7.77
CA ASN A 550 -16.69 -16.08 -8.84
C ASN A 550 -17.08 -14.65 -9.19
N GLN A 551 -16.87 -14.28 -10.45
CA GLN A 551 -17.15 -12.95 -10.97
C GLN A 551 -17.91 -13.05 -12.28
N TRP A 552 -18.97 -12.25 -12.38
CA TRP A 552 -19.78 -12.20 -13.59
C TRP A 552 -20.22 -10.78 -13.90
N ASN A 553 -20.46 -10.49 -15.17
CA ASN A 553 -20.96 -9.20 -15.64
C ASN A 553 -22.50 -9.15 -15.56
N SER A 554 -23.10 -8.03 -15.95
CA SER A 554 -24.55 -7.81 -15.96
C SER A 554 -25.29 -8.74 -16.93
N ASN A 555 -24.61 -9.27 -17.95
CA ASN A 555 -25.19 -10.26 -18.87
C ASN A 555 -25.28 -11.65 -18.26
N GLY A 556 -24.65 -11.88 -17.09
CA GLY A 556 -24.57 -13.17 -16.42
C GLY A 556 -23.42 -14.05 -16.88
N ASP A 557 -22.49 -13.52 -17.69
CA ASP A 557 -21.32 -14.24 -18.14
C ASP A 557 -20.25 -14.27 -17.06
N PHE A 558 -19.65 -15.44 -16.81
CA PHE A 558 -18.48 -15.50 -15.92
C PHE A 558 -17.27 -14.87 -16.59
N VAL A 559 -16.83 -13.74 -16.04
CA VAL A 559 -15.65 -13.00 -16.53
C VAL A 559 -14.38 -13.41 -15.79
N ARG A 560 -14.53 -14.00 -14.58
CA ARG A 560 -13.43 -14.59 -13.83
C ARG A 560 -13.97 -15.58 -12.78
N GLN A 561 -13.42 -16.79 -12.76
CA GLN A 561 -13.81 -17.82 -11.80
C GLN A 561 -12.63 -18.75 -11.55
N GLY A 562 -12.45 -19.20 -10.32
CA GLY A 562 -11.38 -20.14 -10.01
C GLY A 562 -11.31 -20.59 -8.55
N ILE A 563 -10.41 -21.52 -8.33
CA ILE A 563 -10.08 -22.03 -7.00
C ILE A 563 -8.56 -22.16 -6.86
N PHE A 564 -8.02 -21.66 -5.75
CA PHE A 564 -6.60 -21.67 -5.42
C PHE A 564 -6.39 -22.41 -4.11
N ALA A 565 -5.38 -23.27 -4.06
CA ALA A 565 -4.90 -23.89 -2.85
C ALA A 565 -3.42 -23.52 -2.68
N THR A 566 -3.07 -22.87 -1.57
CA THR A 566 -1.72 -22.45 -1.28
C THR A 566 -1.28 -22.99 0.08
N ARG A 567 -0.07 -23.51 0.15
CA ARG A 567 0.61 -23.88 1.38
C ARG A 567 1.95 -23.18 1.52
N ASN A 568 2.15 -22.62 2.69
CA ASN A 568 3.43 -22.05 3.10
C ASN A 568 3.96 -22.88 4.28
N TYR A 569 5.27 -23.18 4.25
CA TYR A 569 6.00 -23.88 5.30
C TYR A 569 7.17 -23.02 5.75
N THR A 570 7.40 -22.97 7.06
CA THR A 570 8.63 -22.48 7.64
C THR A 570 9.29 -23.64 8.37
N PHE A 571 10.48 -24.01 7.95
CA PHE A 571 11.24 -25.12 8.51
C PHE A 571 12.00 -24.69 9.77
N LEU A 572 12.52 -25.68 10.53
CA LEU A 572 13.28 -25.42 11.76
C LEU A 572 14.57 -24.60 11.53
N ASN A 573 15.13 -24.67 10.34
CA ASN A 573 16.31 -23.91 9.91
C ASN A 573 15.97 -22.54 9.29
N ASN A 574 14.74 -22.03 9.53
CA ASN A 574 14.21 -20.76 9.02
C ASN A 574 14.06 -20.66 7.48
N HIS A 575 14.32 -21.74 6.74
CA HIS A 575 13.97 -21.74 5.33
C HIS A 575 12.46 -21.69 5.18
N SER A 576 11.98 -21.04 4.12
CA SER A 576 10.56 -21.03 3.78
C SER A 576 10.30 -21.66 2.42
N MET A 577 9.14 -22.29 2.28
CA MET A 577 8.66 -22.88 1.03
C MET A 577 7.20 -22.53 0.82
N MET A 578 6.87 -22.09 -0.37
CA MET A 578 5.49 -21.88 -0.83
C MET A 578 5.17 -22.84 -1.97
N ALA A 579 4.02 -23.49 -1.92
CA ALA A 579 3.47 -24.26 -3.04
C ALA A 579 2.01 -23.85 -3.26
N SER A 580 1.64 -23.50 -4.49
CA SER A 580 0.31 -23.09 -4.87
C SER A 580 -0.14 -23.80 -6.15
N ALA A 581 -1.32 -24.39 -6.12
CA ALA A 581 -2.02 -24.90 -7.29
C ALA A 581 -3.29 -24.08 -7.49
N ARG A 582 -3.49 -23.60 -8.71
CA ARG A 582 -4.58 -22.71 -9.07
C ARG A 582 -5.26 -23.23 -10.32
N TYR A 583 -6.58 -23.23 -10.29
CA TYR A 583 -7.39 -23.56 -11.45
C TYR A 583 -8.34 -22.41 -11.74
N TYR A 584 -8.28 -21.90 -12.96
CA TYR A 584 -9.21 -20.92 -13.50
C TYR A 584 -10.17 -21.63 -14.41
N HIS A 585 -11.45 -21.47 -14.17
CA HIS A 585 -12.48 -22.01 -15.06
C HIS A 585 -12.54 -21.22 -16.39
N ARG A 586 -13.18 -21.81 -17.39
CA ARG A 586 -13.52 -21.12 -18.63
C ARG A 586 -14.27 -19.82 -18.30
N ARG A 587 -13.91 -18.75 -18.97
CA ARG A 587 -14.45 -17.40 -18.77
C ARG A 587 -14.75 -16.69 -20.07
N VAL A 588 -15.54 -15.64 -20.02
CA VAL A 588 -15.66 -14.64 -21.08
C VAL A 588 -14.65 -13.52 -20.83
N ASP A 589 -13.91 -13.13 -21.86
CA ASP A 589 -13.19 -11.88 -21.89
C ASP A 589 -14.01 -10.82 -22.61
N ASP A 590 -14.44 -9.80 -21.88
CA ASP A 590 -15.29 -8.71 -22.35
C ASP A 590 -14.55 -7.34 -22.31
N ARG A 591 -13.24 -7.32 -22.04
CA ARG A 591 -12.47 -6.08 -21.88
C ARG A 591 -11.28 -5.95 -22.85
N LEU A 592 -10.54 -7.02 -23.11
CA LEU A 592 -9.36 -6.94 -23.97
C LEU A 592 -9.68 -6.52 -25.40
N GLY A 593 -10.87 -6.87 -25.89
CA GLY A 593 -11.41 -6.49 -27.20
C GLY A 593 -11.85 -5.02 -27.33
N ARG A 594 -11.83 -4.26 -26.24
CA ARG A 594 -12.18 -2.82 -26.22
C ARG A 594 -13.49 -2.52 -26.97
N GLY A 595 -14.54 -3.35 -26.76
CA GLY A 595 -15.85 -3.21 -27.38
C GLY A 595 -15.98 -3.80 -28.78
N SER A 596 -14.95 -4.47 -29.32
CA SER A 596 -15.02 -5.13 -30.63
C SER A 596 -15.69 -6.50 -30.61
N GLY A 597 -16.09 -6.99 -29.44
CA GLY A 597 -16.75 -8.28 -29.22
C GLY A 597 -16.07 -9.05 -28.07
N ASP A 598 -16.83 -9.97 -27.49
CA ASP A 598 -16.44 -10.79 -26.36
C ASP A 598 -16.08 -12.21 -26.83
N TYR A 599 -15.20 -12.89 -26.12
CA TYR A 599 -14.77 -14.23 -26.50
C TYR A 599 -14.52 -15.13 -25.29
N TYR A 600 -14.56 -16.46 -25.51
CA TYR A 600 -14.24 -17.42 -24.48
C TYR A 600 -12.74 -17.63 -24.33
N VAL A 601 -12.29 -17.60 -23.10
CA VAL A 601 -10.94 -18.03 -22.68
C VAL A 601 -11.09 -19.40 -22.02
N PRO A 602 -10.33 -20.43 -22.45
CA PRO A 602 -10.40 -21.79 -21.90
C PRO A 602 -10.00 -21.84 -20.42
N GLY A 603 -10.32 -22.96 -19.78
CA GLY A 603 -9.87 -23.23 -18.39
C GLY A 603 -8.35 -23.39 -18.36
N ARG A 604 -7.73 -22.94 -17.27
CA ARG A 604 -6.27 -22.81 -17.14
C ARG A 604 -5.79 -23.29 -15.78
N TRP A 605 -4.58 -23.85 -15.77
CA TRP A 605 -3.85 -24.20 -14.55
C TRP A 605 -2.67 -23.25 -14.34
N GLN A 606 -2.36 -23.02 -13.08
CA GLN A 606 -1.15 -22.35 -12.67
C GLN A 606 -0.57 -23.05 -11.44
N PHE A 607 0.73 -23.30 -11.47
CA PHE A 607 1.50 -23.85 -10.37
C PHE A 607 2.59 -22.85 -10.01
N VAL A 608 2.64 -22.49 -8.73
CA VAL A 608 3.67 -21.59 -8.19
C VAL A 608 4.44 -22.33 -7.10
N PHE A 609 5.75 -22.26 -7.19
CA PHE A 609 6.69 -22.77 -6.18
C PHE A 609 7.65 -21.68 -5.80
N GLY A 610 7.81 -21.42 -4.51
CA GLY A 610 8.78 -20.48 -3.96
C GLY A 610 9.62 -21.16 -2.89
N TRP A 611 10.89 -20.79 -2.83
CA TRP A 611 11.82 -21.23 -1.78
C TRP A 611 12.76 -20.10 -1.43
N ASP A 612 12.88 -19.83 -0.11
CA ASP A 612 13.77 -18.83 0.44
C ASP A 612 14.62 -19.47 1.52
N THR A 613 15.88 -19.10 1.59
CA THR A 613 16.78 -19.50 2.68
C THR A 613 16.56 -18.62 3.91
N ASP A 614 17.21 -18.94 5.02
CA ASP A 614 17.13 -18.19 6.27
C ASP A 614 17.45 -16.69 6.06
N PRO A 615 16.47 -15.77 6.26
CA PRO A 615 16.67 -14.35 6.03
C PRO A 615 17.60 -13.69 7.06
N SER A 616 17.92 -14.37 8.17
CA SER A 616 18.86 -13.89 9.18
C SER A 616 20.32 -14.01 8.76
N GLN A 617 20.63 -14.79 7.71
CA GLN A 617 22.00 -15.03 7.26
C GLN A 617 22.57 -13.84 6.46
N LYS A 618 23.91 -13.77 6.38
CA LYS A 618 24.61 -12.76 5.55
C LYS A 618 24.35 -12.95 4.06
N LEU A 619 24.12 -14.18 3.63
CA LEU A 619 23.84 -14.56 2.27
C LEU A 619 22.50 -15.28 2.20
N VAL A 620 21.56 -14.71 1.48
CA VAL A 620 20.18 -15.22 1.35
C VAL A 620 19.89 -15.46 -0.12
N TYR A 621 19.34 -16.63 -0.42
CA TYR A 621 18.89 -17.01 -1.76
C TYR A 621 17.38 -17.12 -1.79
N ASN A 622 16.79 -16.73 -2.91
CA ASN A 622 15.38 -16.96 -3.22
C ASN A 622 15.22 -17.51 -4.63
N VAL A 623 14.29 -18.43 -4.79
CA VAL A 623 13.88 -18.99 -6.09
C VAL A 623 12.36 -19.03 -6.16
N ASN A 624 11.79 -18.58 -7.28
CA ASN A 624 10.37 -18.69 -7.55
C ASN A 624 10.15 -19.23 -8.98
N LEU A 625 9.30 -20.23 -9.09
CA LEU A 625 8.88 -20.85 -10.33
C LEU A 625 7.38 -20.66 -10.49
N ASP A 626 6.95 -20.12 -11.63
CA ASP A 626 5.55 -19.96 -11.99
C ASP A 626 5.33 -20.60 -13.36
N ALA A 627 4.53 -21.64 -13.42
CA ALA A 627 4.16 -22.32 -14.64
C ALA A 627 2.63 -22.24 -14.80
N ASN A 628 2.18 -21.61 -15.87
CA ASN A 628 0.76 -21.41 -16.13
C ASN A 628 0.41 -21.55 -17.60
N SER A 629 -0.87 -21.67 -17.89
CA SER A 629 -1.39 -21.58 -19.26
C SER A 629 -1.76 -20.14 -19.59
N GLU A 630 -1.46 -19.71 -20.81
CA GLU A 630 -1.90 -18.42 -21.39
C GLU A 630 -3.39 -18.45 -21.75
N ASP A 631 -3.91 -17.32 -22.25
CA ASP A 631 -5.34 -17.16 -22.58
C ASP A 631 -5.82 -18.07 -23.72
N LEU A 632 -4.94 -18.57 -24.58
CA LEU A 632 -5.26 -19.54 -25.61
C LEU A 632 -4.94 -20.99 -25.20
N GLY A 633 -4.41 -21.20 -23.98
CA GLY A 633 -4.05 -22.53 -23.46
C GLY A 633 -2.56 -22.87 -23.56
N GLU A 634 -1.77 -22.08 -24.30
CA GLU A 634 -0.32 -22.26 -24.45
C GLU A 634 0.42 -22.03 -23.14
N ARG A 635 1.67 -22.53 -23.08
CA ARG A 635 2.50 -22.48 -21.86
C ARG A 635 3.09 -21.08 -21.65
N ASN A 636 3.12 -20.69 -20.37
CA ASN A 636 3.91 -19.58 -19.86
C ASN A 636 4.69 -20.06 -18.62
N THR A 637 6.00 -19.84 -18.63
CA THR A 637 6.86 -20.22 -17.51
C THR A 637 7.73 -19.05 -17.12
N THR A 638 7.70 -18.67 -15.85
CA THR A 638 8.58 -17.66 -15.27
C THR A 638 9.45 -18.29 -14.20
N THR A 639 10.76 -18.12 -14.33
CA THR A 639 11.75 -18.47 -13.32
C THR A 639 12.34 -17.18 -12.79
N ARG A 640 12.31 -17.00 -11.46
CA ARG A 640 12.96 -15.88 -10.78
C ARG A 640 13.97 -16.44 -9.78
N ALA A 641 15.17 -15.90 -9.79
CA ALA A 641 16.21 -16.23 -8.82
C ALA A 641 16.84 -14.94 -8.29
N GLY A 642 17.12 -14.91 -7.01
CA GLY A 642 17.72 -13.76 -6.36
C GLY A 642 18.73 -14.15 -5.30
N VAL A 643 19.64 -13.23 -5.05
CA VAL A 643 20.61 -13.29 -3.98
C VAL A 643 20.69 -11.96 -3.26
N THR A 644 20.70 -12.02 -1.93
CA THR A 644 20.96 -10.86 -1.08
C THR A 644 22.21 -11.11 -0.27
N TYR A 645 23.20 -10.22 -0.37
CA TYR A 645 24.46 -10.30 0.33
C TYR A 645 24.63 -9.12 1.28
N ARG A 646 24.84 -9.43 2.57
CA ARG A 646 24.99 -8.48 3.67
C ARG A 646 26.25 -8.84 4.48
N PRO A 647 27.45 -8.49 3.99
CA PRO A 647 28.71 -8.84 4.68
C PRO A 647 28.85 -8.15 6.04
N VAL A 648 28.31 -6.92 6.13
CA VAL A 648 28.31 -6.06 7.32
C VAL A 648 26.93 -5.38 7.46
N ASP A 649 26.63 -4.86 8.65
CA ASP A 649 25.29 -4.37 8.99
C ASP A 649 24.85 -3.11 8.22
N ASN A 650 25.81 -2.31 7.76
CA ASN A 650 25.57 -1.07 7.02
C ASN A 650 25.62 -1.20 5.49
N PHE A 651 25.77 -2.44 4.97
CA PHE A 651 25.84 -2.69 3.53
C PHE A 651 24.95 -3.86 3.11
N SER A 652 24.19 -3.65 2.03
CA SER A 652 23.43 -4.72 1.37
C SER A 652 23.50 -4.60 -0.15
N LEU A 653 23.71 -5.73 -0.80
CA LEU A 653 23.62 -5.92 -2.25
C LEU A 653 22.53 -6.96 -2.53
N GLN A 654 21.53 -6.60 -3.30
CA GLN A 654 20.48 -7.49 -3.76
C GLN A 654 20.50 -7.55 -5.28
N ALA A 655 20.64 -8.75 -5.81
CA ALA A 655 20.55 -9.03 -7.24
C ALA A 655 19.43 -10.05 -7.46
N GLU A 656 18.53 -9.76 -8.37
CA GLU A 656 17.43 -10.63 -8.78
C GLU A 656 17.34 -10.63 -10.31
N ALA A 657 17.00 -11.76 -10.89
CA ALA A 657 16.70 -11.88 -12.31
C ALA A 657 15.48 -12.76 -12.51
N ALA A 658 14.56 -12.31 -13.36
CA ALA A 658 13.42 -13.09 -13.81
C ALA A 658 13.57 -13.37 -15.32
N TYR A 659 13.35 -14.61 -15.70
CA TYR A 659 13.22 -15.04 -17.10
C TYR A 659 11.84 -15.61 -17.33
N THR A 660 11.14 -15.09 -18.33
CA THR A 660 9.81 -15.55 -18.72
C THR A 660 9.84 -16.03 -20.16
N ASP A 661 9.30 -17.23 -20.38
CA ASP A 661 9.11 -17.87 -21.69
C ASP A 661 7.61 -18.08 -21.91
N ARG A 662 7.07 -17.50 -22.98
CA ARG A 662 5.64 -17.44 -23.31
C ARG A 662 5.40 -17.95 -24.72
N GLU A 663 4.54 -18.94 -24.87
CA GLU A 663 4.17 -19.51 -26.17
C GLU A 663 2.90 -18.87 -26.75
N GLY A 664 2.18 -18.05 -25.99
CA GLY A 664 0.86 -17.55 -26.39
C GLY A 664 0.51 -16.15 -25.87
N LEU A 665 1.46 -15.21 -25.86
CA LEU A 665 1.20 -13.81 -25.48
C LEU A 665 0.18 -13.19 -26.44
N LEU A 666 -1.06 -12.99 -25.97
CA LEU A 666 -2.14 -12.44 -26.77
C LEU A 666 -2.16 -10.91 -26.69
N VAL A 667 -2.10 -10.23 -27.84
CA VAL A 667 -2.12 -8.76 -27.93
C VAL A 667 -3.23 -8.31 -28.89
N TYR A 668 -4.08 -7.39 -28.41
CA TYR A 668 -5.12 -6.75 -29.23
C TYR A 668 -4.52 -5.75 -30.21
N ARG A 669 -4.94 -5.84 -31.50
CA ARG A 669 -4.44 -5.01 -32.63
C ARG A 669 -5.47 -4.04 -33.20
N GLY A 670 -6.64 -3.92 -32.57
CA GLY A 670 -7.74 -3.08 -33.05
C GLY A 670 -8.72 -3.83 -33.97
N ASN A 671 -9.95 -3.31 -34.03
CA ASN A 671 -11.03 -3.85 -34.85
C ASN A 671 -11.30 -5.36 -34.68
N GLY A 672 -11.21 -5.82 -33.40
CA GLY A 672 -11.45 -7.22 -33.05
C GLY A 672 -10.36 -8.20 -33.51
N ARG A 673 -9.19 -7.71 -33.94
CA ARG A 673 -8.04 -8.53 -34.33
C ARG A 673 -7.07 -8.67 -33.17
N TYR A 674 -6.48 -9.87 -33.09
CA TYR A 674 -5.47 -10.21 -32.09
C TYR A 674 -4.30 -10.92 -32.80
N THR A 675 -3.12 -10.72 -32.24
CA THR A 675 -1.94 -11.51 -32.60
C THR A 675 -1.45 -12.24 -31.37
N SER A 676 -1.24 -13.56 -31.48
CA SER A 676 -0.54 -14.37 -30.52
C SER A 676 0.95 -14.36 -30.81
N PHE A 677 1.78 -14.26 -29.75
CA PHE A 677 3.24 -14.19 -29.90
C PHE A 677 3.92 -15.29 -29.09
N GLU A 678 4.99 -15.82 -29.63
CA GLU A 678 6.04 -16.44 -28.84
C GLU A 678 6.94 -15.34 -28.33
N ALA A 679 7.06 -15.25 -26.98
CA ALA A 679 7.77 -14.13 -26.39
C ALA A 679 8.70 -14.59 -25.26
N THR A 680 9.88 -14.00 -25.24
CA THR A 680 10.84 -14.18 -24.14
C THR A 680 11.10 -12.84 -23.48
N GLN A 681 11.29 -12.87 -22.15
CA GLN A 681 11.51 -11.66 -21.36
C GLN A 681 12.58 -11.89 -20.31
N TRP A 682 13.50 -10.95 -20.20
CA TRP A 682 14.46 -10.83 -19.12
C TRP A 682 14.17 -9.60 -18.26
N SER A 683 14.21 -9.76 -16.93
CA SER A 683 13.96 -8.65 -15.99
C SER A 683 14.96 -8.72 -14.82
N PRO A 684 16.23 -8.32 -15.01
CA PRO A 684 17.18 -8.16 -13.91
C PRO A 684 16.90 -6.90 -13.09
N LYS A 685 17.11 -7.02 -11.77
CA LYS A 685 17.04 -5.92 -10.80
C LYS A 685 18.26 -5.99 -9.88
N LEU A 686 18.93 -4.87 -9.71
CA LEU A 686 20.07 -4.71 -8.81
C LEU A 686 19.79 -3.56 -7.85
N THR A 687 20.00 -3.79 -6.55
CA THR A 687 19.86 -2.76 -5.52
C THR A 687 21.04 -2.84 -4.57
N LEU A 688 21.74 -1.72 -4.40
CA LEU A 688 22.82 -1.57 -3.43
C LEU A 688 22.41 -0.51 -2.42
N ASN A 689 22.51 -0.81 -1.14
CA ASN A 689 22.36 0.15 -0.06
C ASN A 689 23.64 0.19 0.77
N TYR A 690 24.12 1.40 1.00
CA TYR A 690 25.23 1.68 1.90
C TYR A 690 24.84 2.79 2.87
N PHE A 691 24.90 2.49 4.15
CA PHE A 691 24.58 3.42 5.23
C PHE A 691 25.89 3.94 5.82
N ILE A 692 26.15 5.23 5.68
CA ILE A 692 27.26 5.91 6.36
C ILE A 692 26.96 5.87 7.87
N ASN A 693 25.71 6.13 8.23
CA ASN A 693 25.10 5.96 9.56
C ASN A 693 23.57 5.84 9.41
N ALA A 694 22.82 5.72 10.51
CA ALA A 694 21.35 5.58 10.48
C ALA A 694 20.61 6.73 9.78
N ARG A 695 21.23 7.93 9.71
CA ARG A 695 20.66 9.15 9.11
C ARG A 695 21.17 9.44 7.69
N GLN A 696 22.19 8.71 7.20
CA GLN A 696 22.78 8.96 5.88
C GLN A 696 22.88 7.68 5.06
N GLN A 697 22.28 7.69 3.90
CA GLN A 697 22.21 6.53 3.01
C GLN A 697 22.60 6.89 1.57
N ILE A 698 23.34 6.00 0.95
CA ILE A 698 23.55 5.94 -0.50
C ILE A 698 22.80 4.70 -1.00
N ARG A 699 21.93 4.88 -1.98
CA ARG A 699 21.23 3.80 -2.66
C ARG A 699 21.47 3.88 -4.15
N LEU A 700 21.87 2.75 -4.74
CA LEU A 700 21.93 2.56 -6.18
C LEU A 700 20.90 1.51 -6.56
N GLY A 701 20.04 1.83 -7.51
CA GLY A 701 19.03 0.92 -8.04
C GLY A 701 19.11 0.86 -9.56
N MET A 702 19.09 -0.33 -10.13
CA MET A 702 18.95 -0.56 -11.55
C MET A 702 17.90 -1.63 -11.78
N GLN A 703 16.96 -1.35 -12.64
CA GLN A 703 15.99 -2.33 -13.14
C GLN A 703 15.92 -2.20 -14.64
N TRP A 704 15.89 -3.33 -15.32
CA TRP A 704 15.69 -3.40 -16.75
C TRP A 704 14.71 -4.51 -17.09
N THR A 705 13.92 -4.30 -18.14
CA THR A 705 13.06 -5.32 -18.71
C THR A 705 13.21 -5.30 -20.23
N GLY A 706 13.71 -6.40 -20.78
CA GLY A 706 13.78 -6.64 -22.21
C GLY A 706 12.80 -7.73 -22.61
N LEU A 707 11.88 -7.43 -23.49
CA LEU A 707 10.90 -8.39 -24.05
C LEU A 707 11.07 -8.43 -25.57
N LYS A 708 11.08 -9.64 -26.11
CA LYS A 708 11.08 -9.90 -27.57
C LYS A 708 9.88 -10.78 -27.86
N ALA A 709 9.04 -10.37 -28.80
CA ALA A 709 7.81 -11.05 -29.19
C ALA A 709 7.77 -11.28 -30.70
N PHE A 710 7.63 -12.52 -31.09
CA PHE A 710 7.56 -12.96 -32.49
C PHE A 710 6.15 -13.47 -32.78
N GLU A 711 5.53 -12.95 -33.83
CA GLU A 711 4.18 -13.30 -34.24
C GLU A 711 4.06 -14.82 -34.54
N ASN A 712 3.01 -15.43 -33.99
CA ASN A 712 2.72 -16.86 -34.16
C ASN A 712 1.38 -17.07 -34.87
N LYS A 713 0.25 -16.62 -34.26
CA LYS A 713 -1.11 -16.80 -34.81
C LYS A 713 -1.82 -15.47 -34.94
N PHE A 714 -2.63 -15.32 -35.95
CA PHE A 714 -3.53 -14.18 -36.16
C PHE A 714 -4.95 -14.62 -35.85
N LEU A 715 -5.66 -13.86 -35.05
CA LEU A 715 -6.94 -14.25 -34.50
C LEU A 715 -7.95 -13.11 -34.62
N GLN A 716 -9.21 -13.48 -34.76
CA GLN A 716 -10.33 -12.56 -34.91
C GLN A 716 -11.46 -12.94 -33.98
N VAL A 717 -12.03 -11.95 -33.25
CA VAL A 717 -13.25 -12.13 -32.48
C VAL A 717 -14.47 -12.11 -33.40
N ASN A 718 -15.50 -12.87 -33.05
CA ASN A 718 -16.80 -12.77 -33.67
C ASN A 718 -17.63 -11.66 -32.97
N PRO A 719 -17.96 -10.53 -33.63
CA PRO A 719 -18.65 -9.42 -32.98
C PRO A 719 -20.11 -9.74 -32.61
N ASN A 720 -20.69 -10.84 -33.17
CA ASN A 720 -22.10 -11.17 -32.99
C ASN A 720 -22.35 -12.39 -32.07
N ARG A 721 -21.29 -13.09 -31.67
CA ARG A 721 -21.37 -14.30 -30.84
C ARG A 721 -20.17 -14.44 -29.94
N ILE A 722 -20.42 -14.84 -28.71
CA ILE A 722 -19.37 -15.20 -27.76
C ILE A 722 -18.91 -16.63 -28.08
N GLU A 723 -17.76 -16.75 -28.70
CA GLU A 723 -17.08 -18.01 -29.06
C GLU A 723 -15.58 -17.86 -28.84
N GLU A 724 -14.81 -18.91 -29.02
CA GLU A 724 -13.36 -18.84 -28.99
C GLU A 724 -12.83 -17.99 -30.15
N LEU A 725 -11.69 -17.31 -29.98
CA LEU A 725 -11.05 -16.55 -31.05
C LEU A 725 -10.76 -17.48 -32.23
N ARG A 726 -11.10 -17.05 -33.44
CA ARG A 726 -10.86 -17.81 -34.68
C ARG A 726 -9.52 -17.45 -35.23
N GLU A 727 -8.74 -18.45 -35.61
CA GLU A 727 -7.54 -18.25 -36.39
C GLU A 727 -7.89 -17.80 -37.80
N VAL A 728 -7.20 -16.77 -38.27
CA VAL A 728 -7.36 -16.16 -39.59
C VAL A 728 -6.02 -16.04 -40.29
N PRO A 729 -5.97 -16.01 -41.63
CA PRO A 729 -4.74 -15.72 -42.36
C PRO A 729 -4.16 -14.37 -41.95
N LYS A 730 -2.84 -14.23 -42.05
CA LYS A 730 -2.14 -12.96 -41.77
C LYS A 730 -2.77 -11.83 -42.60
N PRO A 731 -3.23 -10.74 -41.95
CA PRO A 731 -4.05 -9.73 -42.63
C PRO A 731 -3.26 -8.82 -43.58
N ASN A 732 -1.96 -8.71 -43.40
CA ASN A 732 -1.07 -7.90 -44.25
C ASN A 732 0.35 -8.48 -44.26
N ALA A 733 1.21 -7.94 -45.18
CA ALA A 733 2.60 -8.38 -45.31
C ALA A 733 3.53 -7.80 -44.19
N THR A 734 3.05 -6.83 -43.40
CA THR A 734 3.84 -6.20 -42.33
C THR A 734 3.96 -7.15 -41.15
N SER A 735 5.14 -7.25 -40.55
CA SER A 735 5.34 -8.04 -39.34
C SER A 735 4.76 -7.34 -38.14
N ASP A 736 4.07 -8.09 -37.24
CA ASP A 736 3.60 -7.64 -35.97
C ASP A 736 4.65 -7.84 -34.87
N ASN A 737 5.85 -8.37 -35.20
CA ASN A 737 6.93 -8.57 -34.26
C ASN A 737 7.26 -7.25 -33.53
N PHE A 738 7.51 -7.35 -32.26
CA PHE A 738 7.92 -6.19 -31.48
C PHE A 738 8.89 -6.55 -30.34
N SER A 739 9.62 -5.58 -29.89
CA SER A 739 10.41 -5.68 -28.66
C SER A 739 10.14 -4.47 -27.77
N ILE A 740 10.36 -4.65 -26.49
CA ILE A 740 10.28 -3.62 -25.46
C ILE A 740 11.59 -3.63 -24.71
N SER A 741 12.21 -2.45 -24.56
CA SER A 741 13.36 -2.28 -23.69
C SER A 741 13.08 -1.10 -22.76
N ARG A 742 12.84 -1.41 -21.48
CA ARG A 742 12.60 -0.41 -20.44
C ARG A 742 13.68 -0.52 -19.39
N MET A 743 14.32 0.59 -19.08
CA MET A 743 15.36 0.66 -18.07
C MET A 743 15.11 1.84 -17.15
N ILE A 744 15.43 1.66 -15.87
CA ILE A 744 15.58 2.75 -14.91
C ILE A 744 16.83 2.50 -14.08
N PHE A 745 17.67 3.51 -13.98
CA PHE A 745 18.78 3.58 -13.05
C PHE A 745 18.58 4.79 -12.15
N GLN A 746 18.75 4.60 -10.85
CA GLN A 746 18.67 5.68 -9.88
C GLN A 746 19.85 5.58 -8.91
N ALA A 747 20.56 6.71 -8.72
CA ALA A 747 21.51 6.92 -7.65
C ALA A 747 20.96 7.96 -6.70
N ARG A 748 20.80 7.61 -5.43
CA ARG A 748 20.20 8.47 -4.40
C ARG A 748 21.13 8.58 -3.20
N TYR A 749 21.42 9.80 -2.78
CA TYR A 749 21.92 10.12 -1.46
C TYR A 749 20.82 10.79 -0.64
N ARG A 750 20.58 10.29 0.57
CA ARG A 750 19.68 10.88 1.56
C ARG A 750 20.44 11.21 2.82
N TRP A 751 20.20 12.38 3.35
CA TRP A 751 20.67 12.81 4.66
C TRP A 751 19.52 13.37 5.49
N GLU A 752 19.12 12.67 6.55
CA GLU A 752 18.20 13.16 7.56
C GLU A 752 18.97 14.09 8.52
N ILE A 753 18.89 15.40 8.28
CA ILE A 753 19.58 16.45 9.02
C ILE A 753 19.04 16.56 10.44
N ALA A 754 17.72 16.47 10.57
CA ALA A 754 16.95 16.43 11.82
C ALA A 754 15.67 15.59 11.57
N PRO A 755 14.91 15.17 12.60
CA PRO A 755 13.66 14.46 12.39
C PRO A 755 12.73 15.19 11.39
N LEU A 756 12.34 14.50 10.32
CA LEU A 756 11.52 15.00 9.20
C LEU A 756 12.16 16.17 8.41
N SER A 757 13.47 16.31 8.47
CA SER A 757 14.24 17.30 7.70
C SER A 757 15.29 16.59 6.87
N ASP A 758 15.11 16.56 5.56
CA ASP A 758 15.89 15.75 4.66
C ASP A 758 16.54 16.56 3.54
N LEU A 759 17.79 16.20 3.23
CA LEU A 759 18.46 16.53 1.98
C LEU A 759 18.48 15.29 1.10
N PHE A 760 17.98 15.43 -0.13
CA PHE A 760 18.08 14.43 -1.17
C PHE A 760 18.92 14.93 -2.34
N ILE A 761 19.76 14.05 -2.86
CA ILE A 761 20.43 14.22 -4.15
C ILE A 761 20.11 12.95 -4.95
N VAL A 762 19.38 13.12 -6.05
CA VAL A 762 18.85 11.99 -6.84
C VAL A 762 19.22 12.20 -8.29
N TYR A 763 19.93 11.24 -8.86
CA TYR A 763 20.16 11.13 -10.29
C TYR A 763 19.32 9.97 -10.82
N THR A 764 18.51 10.22 -11.84
CA THR A 764 17.67 9.21 -12.49
C THR A 764 17.95 9.20 -13.99
N ARG A 765 18.23 8.02 -14.54
CA ARG A 765 18.36 7.76 -15.97
C ARG A 765 17.43 6.64 -16.37
N GLY A 766 16.60 6.88 -17.39
CA GLY A 766 15.62 5.90 -17.85
C GLY A 766 15.53 5.84 -19.37
N GLY A 767 15.38 4.62 -19.90
CA GLY A 767 15.10 4.34 -21.30
C GLY A 767 13.75 3.64 -21.46
N ASN A 768 13.00 4.00 -22.48
CA ASN A 768 11.73 3.34 -22.85
C ASN A 768 11.58 3.34 -24.38
N LEU A 769 12.36 2.48 -25.03
CA LEU A 769 12.40 2.43 -26.47
C LEU A 769 11.70 1.19 -27.01
N PRO A 770 10.92 1.29 -28.12
CA PRO A 770 10.63 0.14 -28.95
C PRO A 770 11.96 -0.31 -29.57
N GLY A 771 12.47 -1.47 -29.14
CA GLY A 771 13.71 -2.00 -29.66
C GLY A 771 13.49 -2.77 -30.97
N ASN A 772 14.60 -3.11 -31.66
CA ASN A 772 14.58 -4.00 -32.80
C ASN A 772 14.51 -5.47 -32.30
N THR A 773 13.58 -6.27 -32.83
CA THR A 773 13.45 -7.69 -32.46
C THR A 773 14.66 -8.55 -32.88
N PHE A 774 15.47 -8.08 -33.81
CA PHE A 774 16.68 -8.77 -34.22
C PHE A 774 17.89 -8.52 -33.31
N ASP A 775 17.85 -7.46 -32.51
CA ASP A 775 18.90 -7.20 -31.53
C ASP A 775 18.90 -8.27 -30.44
N ASP A 776 20.08 -8.60 -29.95
CA ASP A 776 20.16 -9.42 -28.74
C ASP A 776 19.76 -8.63 -27.51
N TYR A 777 19.64 -9.29 -26.34
CA TYR A 777 19.26 -8.64 -25.11
C TYR A 777 20.31 -7.62 -24.63
N THR A 778 21.56 -7.83 -24.98
CA THR A 778 22.66 -6.89 -24.65
C THR A 778 22.51 -5.60 -25.44
N GLY A 779 22.19 -5.71 -26.73
CA GLY A 779 21.86 -4.56 -27.60
C GLY A 779 20.66 -3.77 -27.08
N LEU A 780 19.55 -4.46 -26.74
CA LEU A 780 18.36 -3.80 -26.17
C LEU A 780 18.65 -3.06 -24.86
N LEU A 781 19.51 -3.61 -24.00
CA LEU A 781 19.92 -2.93 -22.76
C LEU A 781 20.84 -1.74 -23.07
N GLN A 782 21.77 -1.89 -24.00
CA GLN A 782 22.69 -0.83 -24.41
C GLN A 782 21.92 0.36 -25.01
N ASP A 783 20.98 0.11 -25.90
CA ASP A 783 20.14 1.17 -26.48
C ASP A 783 19.34 1.91 -25.42
N ALA A 784 18.69 1.18 -24.47
CA ALA A 784 17.97 1.79 -23.38
C ALA A 784 18.85 2.67 -22.46
N TRP A 785 20.16 2.36 -22.37
CA TRP A 785 21.12 3.16 -21.64
C TRP A 785 21.62 4.38 -22.44
N THR A 786 21.89 4.22 -23.72
CA THR A 786 22.50 5.26 -24.58
C THR A 786 21.48 6.26 -25.11
N GLU A 787 20.21 5.86 -25.25
CA GLU A 787 19.11 6.70 -25.72
C GLU A 787 18.07 6.93 -24.61
N PRO A 788 18.41 7.68 -23.56
CA PRO A 788 17.51 7.88 -22.45
C PRO A 788 16.31 8.75 -22.84
N VAL A 789 15.15 8.45 -22.25
CA VAL A 789 13.94 9.29 -22.28
C VAL A 789 13.78 10.10 -20.97
N VAL A 790 14.56 9.74 -19.96
CA VAL A 790 14.69 10.46 -18.69
C VAL A 790 16.17 10.54 -18.34
N ASP A 791 16.70 11.74 -18.08
CA ASP A 791 18.06 11.97 -17.59
C ASP A 791 18.05 13.20 -16.70
N THR A 792 17.79 12.97 -15.39
CA THR A 792 17.51 14.08 -14.46
C THR A 792 18.38 14.01 -13.22
N LEU A 793 18.86 15.17 -12.79
CA LEU A 793 19.48 15.37 -11.48
C LEU A 793 18.58 16.27 -10.64
N VAL A 794 18.19 15.81 -9.44
CA VAL A 794 17.37 16.59 -8.50
C VAL A 794 18.12 16.75 -7.19
N ILE A 795 18.17 17.98 -6.68
CA ILE A 795 18.66 18.29 -5.33
C ILE A 795 17.51 18.95 -4.59
N LYS A 796 17.08 18.33 -3.49
CA LYS A 796 15.93 18.76 -2.70
C LYS A 796 16.29 18.87 -1.23
N LEU A 797 15.99 20.02 -0.65
CA LEU A 797 16.06 20.24 0.78
C LEU A 797 14.65 20.52 1.30
N ARG A 798 14.20 19.72 2.25
CA ARG A 798 12.98 19.97 3.04
C ARG A 798 13.38 20.09 4.49
N TYR A 799 12.91 21.11 5.18
CA TYR A 799 13.30 21.35 6.57
C TYR A 799 12.06 21.60 7.46
N ARG A 800 12.02 20.94 8.60
CA ARG A 800 10.96 21.10 9.59
C ARG A 800 11.28 22.26 10.53
N LEU A 801 10.37 23.23 10.60
CA LEU A 801 10.42 24.37 11.52
C LEU A 801 9.19 24.35 12.43
N GLY A 802 9.33 24.82 13.66
CA GLY A 802 8.26 24.88 14.65
C GLY A 802 8.29 23.71 15.64
N SER A 803 7.38 23.75 16.59
CA SER A 803 7.30 22.84 17.74
C SER A 803 6.33 21.69 17.47
#